data_3b0dc5b2964343f3075bb6e17a39cc34
#
_entry.id   3b0dc5b2964343f3075bb6e17a39cc34
#
_cell.length_a   1.000
_cell.length_b   1.000
_cell.length_c   1.000
_cell.angle_alpha   90.00
_cell.angle_beta   90.00
_cell.angle_gamma   90.00
#
_symmetry.space_group_name_H-M   'P 1'
#
loop_
_entity.id
_entity.type
_entity.pdbx_description
1 polymer ?
#
loop_
_entity_poly.entity_id
_entity_poly.type
_entity_poly.pdbx_seq_one_letter_code
_entity_poly.pdbx_strand_id
1 'polypeptide(L)'
;MFSKILIANRGEIACRVMRTAKRMGIATVAVYSETDAGALHVAMAGEAQLIGPSPARESYLKGEAILAAAKETRAQAIHPGYGFLSENPEFAEACGKAGVVFIGPPASAMRAMGSKAAAKALMQQAGVPVVPGYHGDDQDATLLLAEAEKIGFPTLIKASGGGGGRGMRIVNKAGEFARALDGAKREALSAFGDDRVLIEKYLANPRHIEVQVFADMHGNVVHLFERDCSIQRRYQKVVEEAPAPGLKPKLRQAMGEAAVTAAKACGYVGAGTVEFIVERDKFYFMEMNTRLQVEHPVTEAVTNTDLVEWQLRVAAGEKFTRTQDQIALRGHAIEVRLYAENPERGFLPATGTLHRLRLPSQTARVETGVREGDAVTPFYDPMIAKIIAWGPDREAARTRLAHALAETGVFGVTTNLGFLARVIGDKDYAAAKLDTGFIERRKAALLAPSPAVPDEALAAAVLFCLAAEPSSNDPWARRDGWRLNGPRAPQTSQFRDREEVLTVAATASGDSWELQINDRHCQAAASVAADGVATLTLDGARSRAILLEHAGILAVFIGGESWWLERVDPLAPPAGADIHAGRLSAPMPGRVVQLLVAAGDNVKQGQPLIVIEAMKMEHTIAAPRDGAVETVRYAVGDLVEEGAELIALAEAG
;
A
#
# COMPACT_ATOMS: atom_id res chain seq x y z
N MET A 1 -15.18 7.57 -30.24
CA MET A 1 -15.18 7.55 -28.75
C MET A 1 -16.20 6.52 -28.29
N PHE A 2 -15.93 5.80 -27.19
CA PHE A 2 -16.87 4.82 -26.63
C PHE A 2 -18.07 5.49 -25.96
N SER A 3 -19.23 4.85 -26.01
CA SER A 3 -20.41 5.25 -25.23
C SER A 3 -20.50 4.51 -23.90
N LYS A 4 -19.97 3.29 -23.80
CA LYS A 4 -19.96 2.47 -22.58
C LYS A 4 -18.70 1.60 -22.50
N ILE A 5 -18.08 1.57 -21.33
CA ILE A 5 -16.91 0.71 -21.03
C ILE A 5 -17.17 -0.13 -19.79
N LEU A 6 -16.55 -1.32 -19.72
CA LEU A 6 -16.48 -2.14 -18.52
C LEU A 6 -15.11 -1.95 -17.86
N ILE A 7 -15.08 -1.83 -16.54
CA ILE A 7 -13.85 -1.74 -15.75
C ILE A 7 -13.58 -3.11 -15.12
N ALA A 8 -12.57 -3.84 -15.67
CA ALA A 8 -12.19 -5.18 -15.21
C ALA A 8 -11.25 -5.10 -14.01
N ASN A 9 -11.66 -4.37 -12.98
CA ASN A 9 -10.89 -4.16 -11.77
C ASN A 9 -11.80 -3.71 -10.61
N ARG A 10 -11.21 -3.48 -9.42
CA ARG A 10 -11.90 -3.11 -8.20
C ARG A 10 -11.18 -1.96 -7.46
N GLY A 11 -11.82 -1.51 -6.39
CA GLY A 11 -11.19 -0.58 -5.43
C GLY A 11 -10.86 0.77 -6.06
N GLU A 12 -9.71 1.35 -5.66
CA GLU A 12 -9.37 2.73 -6.01
C GLU A 12 -9.21 2.94 -7.52
N ILE A 13 -8.57 1.98 -8.23
CA ILE A 13 -8.35 2.14 -9.67
C ILE A 13 -9.64 2.09 -10.47
N ALA A 14 -10.60 1.25 -10.07
CA ALA A 14 -11.91 1.24 -10.70
C ALA A 14 -12.61 2.60 -10.50
N CYS A 15 -12.60 3.13 -9.28
CA CYS A 15 -13.13 4.46 -8.97
C CYS A 15 -12.40 5.57 -9.78
N ARG A 16 -11.07 5.45 -9.90
CA ARG A 16 -10.24 6.40 -10.66
C ARG A 16 -10.63 6.42 -12.15
N VAL A 17 -10.76 5.27 -12.78
CA VAL A 17 -11.18 5.14 -14.18
C VAL A 17 -12.59 5.68 -14.37
N MET A 18 -13.53 5.33 -13.48
CA MET A 18 -14.92 5.78 -13.54
C MET A 18 -15.05 7.30 -13.49
N ARG A 19 -14.24 7.98 -12.63
CA ARG A 19 -14.25 9.45 -12.56
C ARG A 19 -13.91 10.09 -13.91
N THR A 20 -12.89 9.60 -14.59
CA THR A 20 -12.51 10.10 -15.91
C THR A 20 -13.56 9.75 -16.96
N ALA A 21 -14.03 8.50 -17.01
CA ALA A 21 -15.08 8.08 -17.93
C ALA A 21 -16.35 8.93 -17.79
N LYS A 22 -16.80 9.16 -16.57
CA LYS A 22 -17.96 10.02 -16.28
C LYS A 22 -17.76 11.46 -16.75
N ARG A 23 -16.57 12.05 -16.52
CA ARG A 23 -16.24 13.39 -17.03
C ARG A 23 -16.27 13.46 -18.55
N MET A 24 -15.94 12.37 -19.24
CA MET A 24 -15.98 12.24 -20.70
C MET A 24 -17.37 11.86 -21.24
N GLY A 25 -18.37 11.70 -20.38
CA GLY A 25 -19.71 11.29 -20.79
C GLY A 25 -19.83 9.80 -21.17
N ILE A 26 -18.88 8.96 -20.73
CA ILE A 26 -18.85 7.52 -21.03
C ILE A 26 -19.53 6.76 -19.88
N ALA A 27 -20.52 5.95 -20.19
CA ALA A 27 -21.18 5.06 -19.23
C ALA A 27 -20.22 3.96 -18.76
N THR A 28 -20.34 3.54 -17.50
CA THR A 28 -19.43 2.58 -16.89
C THR A 28 -20.15 1.37 -16.34
N VAL A 29 -19.56 0.19 -16.52
CA VAL A 29 -19.97 -1.06 -15.91
C VAL A 29 -18.89 -1.48 -14.93
N ALA A 30 -19.24 -1.70 -13.66
CA ALA A 30 -18.38 -2.35 -12.67
C ALA A 30 -18.53 -3.87 -12.77
N VAL A 31 -17.45 -4.60 -12.52
CA VAL A 31 -17.53 -6.00 -12.15
C VAL A 31 -17.20 -6.14 -10.68
N TYR A 32 -17.80 -7.13 -10.01
CA TYR A 32 -17.58 -7.33 -8.58
C TYR A 32 -17.69 -8.80 -8.17
N SER A 33 -16.92 -9.19 -7.14
CA SER A 33 -17.09 -10.44 -6.43
C SER A 33 -18.14 -10.34 -5.34
N GLU A 34 -18.59 -11.44 -4.77
CA GLU A 34 -19.57 -11.45 -3.68
C GLU A 34 -19.21 -10.49 -2.53
N THR A 35 -17.93 -10.50 -2.10
CA THR A 35 -17.45 -9.61 -1.04
C THR A 35 -17.52 -8.13 -1.41
N ASP A 36 -17.40 -7.79 -2.69
CA ASP A 36 -17.40 -6.41 -3.17
C ASP A 36 -18.79 -5.87 -3.54
N ALA A 37 -19.87 -6.62 -3.29
CA ALA A 37 -21.22 -6.21 -3.70
C ALA A 37 -21.63 -4.80 -3.19
N GLY A 38 -21.17 -4.42 -2.00
CA GLY A 38 -21.39 -3.10 -1.41
C GLY A 38 -20.27 -2.08 -1.65
N ALA A 39 -19.21 -2.42 -2.39
CA ALA A 39 -18.01 -1.60 -2.52
C ALA A 39 -18.25 -0.27 -3.26
N LEU A 40 -17.41 0.74 -2.99
CA LEU A 40 -17.52 2.08 -3.56
C LEU A 40 -17.57 2.07 -5.09
N HIS A 41 -16.73 1.28 -5.76
CA HIS A 41 -16.68 1.22 -7.22
C HIS A 41 -17.98 0.67 -7.82
N VAL A 42 -18.68 -0.24 -7.13
CA VAL A 42 -19.99 -0.76 -7.53
C VAL A 42 -21.04 0.35 -7.41
N ALA A 43 -21.04 1.10 -6.30
CA ALA A 43 -21.95 2.20 -6.09
C ALA A 43 -21.74 3.38 -7.07
N MET A 44 -20.52 3.57 -7.59
CA MET A 44 -20.17 4.65 -8.54
C MET A 44 -20.53 4.33 -9.99
N ALA A 45 -20.64 3.08 -10.35
CA ALA A 45 -20.91 2.63 -11.72
C ALA A 45 -22.37 2.85 -12.12
N GLY A 46 -22.62 3.00 -13.42
CA GLY A 46 -23.99 3.04 -13.96
C GLY A 46 -24.66 1.67 -13.97
N GLU A 47 -23.88 0.62 -14.16
CA GLU A 47 -24.28 -0.80 -14.16
C GLU A 47 -23.23 -1.61 -13.42
N ALA A 48 -23.62 -2.75 -12.83
CA ALA A 48 -22.69 -3.64 -12.16
C ALA A 48 -23.04 -5.11 -12.38
N GLN A 49 -22.01 -5.97 -12.52
CA GLN A 49 -22.15 -7.40 -12.79
C GLN A 49 -21.35 -8.23 -11.79
N LEU A 50 -22.00 -9.19 -11.15
CA LEU A 50 -21.35 -10.19 -10.31
C LEU A 50 -20.55 -11.17 -11.20
N ILE A 51 -19.27 -11.37 -10.89
CA ILE A 51 -18.38 -12.22 -11.69
C ILE A 51 -17.91 -13.49 -10.95
N GLY A 52 -18.34 -13.70 -9.72
CA GLY A 52 -18.04 -14.91 -8.96
C GLY A 52 -17.78 -14.68 -7.47
N PRO A 53 -17.30 -15.73 -6.78
CA PRO A 53 -16.99 -15.70 -5.35
C PRO A 53 -15.85 -14.73 -5.01
N SER A 54 -15.59 -14.56 -3.69
CA SER A 54 -14.60 -13.62 -3.18
C SER A 54 -13.15 -13.88 -3.62
N PRO A 55 -12.63 -15.12 -3.73
CA PRO A 55 -11.26 -15.33 -4.18
C PRO A 55 -11.03 -14.79 -5.59
N ALA A 56 -9.93 -14.04 -5.79
CA ALA A 56 -9.61 -13.41 -7.07
C ALA A 56 -9.51 -14.40 -8.24
N ARG A 57 -9.02 -15.62 -7.99
CA ARG A 57 -8.93 -16.70 -9.01
C ARG A 57 -10.28 -17.14 -9.52
N GLU A 58 -11.33 -16.96 -8.72
CA GLU A 58 -12.70 -17.38 -9.03
C GLU A 58 -13.57 -16.22 -9.52
N SER A 59 -13.03 -14.99 -9.55
CA SER A 59 -13.72 -13.76 -9.94
C SER A 59 -12.86 -12.88 -10.86
N TYR A 60 -12.06 -11.95 -10.32
CA TYR A 60 -11.31 -10.94 -11.08
C TYR A 60 -10.22 -11.49 -12.01
N LEU A 61 -9.76 -12.73 -11.81
CA LEU A 61 -8.84 -13.43 -12.71
C LEU A 61 -9.57 -14.35 -13.71
N LYS A 62 -10.91 -14.38 -13.69
CA LYS A 62 -11.72 -15.22 -14.58
C LYS A 62 -12.14 -14.43 -15.82
N GLY A 63 -11.25 -14.39 -16.81
CA GLY A 63 -11.43 -13.59 -18.03
C GLY A 63 -12.74 -13.88 -18.76
N GLU A 64 -13.20 -15.15 -18.77
CA GLU A 64 -14.45 -15.55 -19.38
C GLU A 64 -15.69 -14.89 -18.73
N ALA A 65 -15.71 -14.80 -17.39
CA ALA A 65 -16.81 -14.14 -16.67
C ALA A 65 -16.85 -12.63 -16.98
N ILE A 66 -15.68 -11.99 -17.06
CA ILE A 66 -15.56 -10.58 -17.42
C ILE A 66 -16.03 -10.32 -18.86
N LEU A 67 -15.66 -11.20 -19.81
CA LEU A 67 -16.12 -11.11 -21.19
C LEU A 67 -17.63 -11.35 -21.32
N ALA A 68 -18.18 -12.28 -20.55
CA ALA A 68 -19.63 -12.49 -20.50
C ALA A 68 -20.36 -11.24 -19.99
N ALA A 69 -19.88 -10.63 -18.90
CA ALA A 69 -20.40 -9.38 -18.38
C ALA A 69 -20.32 -8.22 -19.39
N ALA A 70 -19.21 -8.13 -20.16
CA ALA A 70 -19.06 -7.12 -21.21
C ALA A 70 -20.09 -7.29 -22.34
N LYS A 71 -20.35 -8.53 -22.75
CA LYS A 71 -21.37 -8.85 -23.78
C LYS A 71 -22.78 -8.55 -23.30
N GLU A 72 -23.11 -8.96 -22.09
CA GLU A 72 -24.45 -8.75 -21.48
C GLU A 72 -24.77 -7.27 -21.37
N THR A 73 -23.82 -6.47 -20.90
CA THR A 73 -23.97 -5.02 -20.73
C THR A 73 -23.74 -4.23 -22.01
N ARG A 74 -23.32 -4.88 -23.10
CA ARG A 74 -22.96 -4.26 -24.38
C ARG A 74 -21.86 -3.22 -24.23
N ALA A 75 -20.88 -3.47 -23.37
CA ALA A 75 -19.71 -2.63 -23.23
C ALA A 75 -18.82 -2.75 -24.49
N GLN A 76 -18.40 -1.61 -25.03
CA GLN A 76 -17.61 -1.56 -26.27
C GLN A 76 -16.12 -1.80 -26.02
N ALA A 77 -15.66 -1.52 -24.80
CA ALA A 77 -14.27 -1.68 -24.40
C ALA A 77 -14.15 -2.10 -22.94
N ILE A 78 -13.02 -2.71 -22.61
CA ILE A 78 -12.66 -3.13 -21.24
C ILE A 78 -11.41 -2.38 -20.81
N HIS A 79 -11.50 -1.65 -19.66
CA HIS A 79 -10.35 -1.07 -19.01
C HIS A 79 -9.87 -2.00 -17.89
N PRO A 80 -8.66 -2.57 -17.96
CA PRO A 80 -8.19 -3.55 -17.00
C PRO A 80 -7.63 -2.93 -15.70
N GLY A 81 -7.43 -1.61 -15.65
CA GLY A 81 -6.74 -0.95 -14.54
C GLY A 81 -5.28 -1.37 -14.44
N TYR A 82 -4.88 -1.83 -13.24
CA TYR A 82 -3.59 -2.47 -12.97
C TYR A 82 -3.78 -3.75 -12.13
N GLY A 83 -2.79 -4.65 -12.14
CA GLY A 83 -2.94 -5.98 -11.51
C GLY A 83 -3.94 -6.87 -12.24
N PHE A 84 -4.38 -7.94 -11.62
CA PHE A 84 -5.30 -8.93 -12.19
C PHE A 84 -4.96 -9.29 -13.65
N LEU A 85 -5.84 -8.95 -14.60
CA LEU A 85 -5.69 -9.30 -16.02
C LEU A 85 -5.05 -8.18 -16.86
N SER A 86 -4.55 -7.10 -16.24
CA SER A 86 -4.03 -5.94 -16.99
C SER A 86 -2.78 -6.24 -17.84
N GLU A 87 -2.00 -7.26 -17.48
CA GLU A 87 -0.79 -7.70 -18.17
C GLU A 87 -0.94 -9.12 -18.76
N ASN A 88 -2.20 -9.56 -18.95
CA ASN A 88 -2.50 -10.89 -19.46
C ASN A 88 -2.73 -10.84 -20.99
N PRO A 89 -1.78 -11.34 -21.81
CA PRO A 89 -1.89 -11.28 -23.26
C PRO A 89 -3.02 -12.14 -23.83
N GLU A 90 -3.33 -13.28 -23.19
CA GLU A 90 -4.42 -14.17 -23.59
C GLU A 90 -5.77 -13.50 -23.40
N PHE A 91 -5.95 -12.74 -22.33
CA PHE A 91 -7.17 -11.97 -22.08
C PHE A 91 -7.33 -10.83 -23.08
N ALA A 92 -6.24 -10.10 -23.39
CA ALA A 92 -6.26 -9.05 -24.42
C ALA A 92 -6.68 -9.60 -25.79
N GLU A 93 -6.14 -10.77 -26.18
CA GLU A 93 -6.55 -11.46 -27.43
C GLU A 93 -8.01 -11.93 -27.39
N ALA A 94 -8.46 -12.46 -26.25
CA ALA A 94 -9.83 -12.90 -26.07
C ALA A 94 -10.83 -11.73 -26.19
N CYS A 95 -10.48 -10.54 -25.69
CA CYS A 95 -11.26 -9.32 -25.90
C CYS A 95 -11.38 -9.02 -27.40
N GLY A 96 -10.27 -9.00 -28.13
CA GLY A 96 -10.28 -8.76 -29.59
C GLY A 96 -11.12 -9.77 -30.37
N LYS A 97 -11.01 -11.06 -30.04
CA LYS A 97 -11.84 -12.14 -30.63
C LYS A 97 -13.33 -11.97 -30.33
N ALA A 98 -13.65 -11.40 -29.18
CA ALA A 98 -15.02 -11.12 -28.76
C ALA A 98 -15.60 -9.82 -29.36
N GLY A 99 -14.81 -9.05 -30.11
CA GLY A 99 -15.20 -7.75 -30.67
C GLY A 99 -15.26 -6.62 -29.63
N VAL A 100 -14.57 -6.79 -28.49
CA VAL A 100 -14.48 -5.79 -27.42
C VAL A 100 -13.07 -5.22 -27.39
N VAL A 101 -12.93 -3.89 -27.36
CA VAL A 101 -11.61 -3.25 -27.34
C VAL A 101 -10.96 -3.41 -25.98
N PHE A 102 -9.74 -3.95 -25.93
CA PHE A 102 -8.92 -3.94 -24.73
C PHE A 102 -8.21 -2.58 -24.60
N ILE A 103 -8.46 -1.83 -23.52
CA ILE A 103 -7.84 -0.51 -23.28
C ILE A 103 -6.48 -0.73 -22.61
N GLY A 104 -5.48 -0.95 -23.45
CA GLY A 104 -4.12 -1.30 -23.03
C GLY A 104 -3.22 -1.63 -24.23
N PRO A 105 -2.01 -2.13 -23.98
CA PRO A 105 -1.09 -2.50 -25.06
C PRO A 105 -1.55 -3.76 -25.81
N PRO A 106 -1.03 -3.99 -27.01
CA PRO A 106 -1.28 -5.23 -27.74
C PRO A 106 -0.63 -6.43 -27.03
N ALA A 107 -1.22 -7.61 -27.18
CA ALA A 107 -0.73 -8.85 -26.58
C ALA A 107 0.73 -9.17 -26.95
N SER A 108 1.15 -8.79 -28.17
CA SER A 108 2.54 -8.94 -28.62
C SER A 108 3.54 -8.16 -27.76
N ALA A 109 3.21 -6.91 -27.38
CA ALA A 109 4.05 -6.09 -26.52
C ALA A 109 4.10 -6.67 -25.09
N MET A 110 2.96 -7.16 -24.57
CA MET A 110 2.92 -7.85 -23.28
C MET A 110 3.82 -9.08 -23.26
N ARG A 111 3.76 -9.93 -24.31
CA ARG A 111 4.63 -11.13 -24.42
C ARG A 111 6.10 -10.76 -24.54
N ALA A 112 6.44 -9.73 -25.33
CA ALA A 112 7.81 -9.28 -25.50
C ALA A 112 8.44 -8.82 -24.19
N MET A 113 7.64 -8.21 -23.29
CA MET A 113 8.09 -7.68 -22.01
C MET A 113 7.83 -8.61 -20.82
N GLY A 114 7.03 -9.66 -20.98
CA GLY A 114 6.64 -10.57 -19.90
C GLY A 114 7.78 -11.48 -19.39
N SER A 115 8.77 -11.76 -20.21
CA SER A 115 9.98 -12.50 -19.80
C SER A 115 11.14 -11.53 -19.62
N LYS A 116 11.74 -11.51 -18.42
CA LYS A 116 12.89 -10.63 -18.12
C LYS A 116 14.08 -10.87 -19.05
N ALA A 117 14.36 -12.14 -19.40
CA ALA A 117 15.43 -12.48 -20.34
C ALA A 117 15.15 -11.97 -21.75
N ALA A 118 13.95 -12.22 -22.27
CA ALA A 118 13.56 -11.76 -23.60
C ALA A 118 13.50 -10.22 -23.67
N ALA A 119 12.92 -9.57 -22.66
CA ALA A 119 12.88 -8.11 -22.58
C ALA A 119 14.28 -7.50 -22.57
N LYS A 120 15.23 -8.04 -21.79
CA LYS A 120 16.62 -7.55 -21.75
C LYS A 120 17.35 -7.77 -23.08
N ALA A 121 17.17 -8.92 -23.72
CA ALA A 121 17.74 -9.17 -25.04
C ALA A 121 17.21 -8.18 -26.08
N LEU A 122 15.90 -7.91 -26.08
CA LEU A 122 15.28 -6.92 -26.97
C LEU A 122 15.81 -5.51 -26.68
N MET A 123 15.94 -5.13 -25.40
CA MET A 123 16.47 -3.83 -25.01
C MET A 123 17.92 -3.65 -25.42
N GLN A 124 18.74 -4.68 -25.26
CA GLN A 124 20.15 -4.65 -25.68
C GLN A 124 20.28 -4.47 -27.20
N GLN A 125 19.44 -5.17 -27.98
CA GLN A 125 19.38 -5.00 -29.44
C GLN A 125 18.92 -3.59 -29.85
N ALA A 126 18.01 -3.01 -29.09
CA ALA A 126 17.52 -1.64 -29.30
C ALA A 126 18.50 -0.55 -28.81
N GLY A 127 19.63 -0.92 -28.21
CA GLY A 127 20.61 0.05 -27.68
C GLY A 127 20.24 0.67 -26.34
N VAL A 128 19.24 0.12 -25.63
CA VAL A 128 18.87 0.55 -24.25
C VAL A 128 19.86 -0.10 -23.27
N PRO A 129 20.48 0.67 -22.36
CA PRO A 129 21.42 0.12 -21.39
C PRO A 129 20.77 -0.94 -20.49
N VAL A 130 21.35 -2.12 -20.39
CA VAL A 130 20.94 -3.19 -19.47
C VAL A 130 22.00 -3.41 -18.40
N VAL A 131 21.60 -3.91 -17.21
CA VAL A 131 22.58 -4.28 -16.17
C VAL A 131 23.55 -5.31 -16.74
N PRO A 132 24.87 -5.10 -16.60
CA PRO A 132 25.86 -6.10 -17.04
C PRO A 132 25.55 -7.45 -16.40
N GLY A 133 25.35 -8.47 -17.23
CA GLY A 133 24.89 -9.76 -16.76
C GLY A 133 24.80 -10.83 -17.82
N TYR A 134 24.43 -12.03 -17.39
CA TYR A 134 24.11 -13.17 -18.25
C TYR A 134 22.61 -13.42 -18.25
N HIS A 135 22.03 -13.48 -19.44
CA HIS A 135 20.58 -13.64 -19.66
C HIS A 135 20.27 -14.76 -20.66
N GLY A 136 21.25 -15.64 -20.91
CA GLY A 136 21.12 -16.73 -21.89
C GLY A 136 20.30 -17.91 -21.40
N ASP A 137 19.94 -18.78 -22.33
CA ASP A 137 19.12 -19.97 -22.05
C ASP A 137 19.92 -21.12 -21.43
N ASP A 138 21.26 -21.13 -21.58
CA ASP A 138 22.11 -22.14 -20.98
C ASP A 138 22.20 -21.93 -19.47
N GLN A 139 21.76 -22.93 -18.72
CA GLN A 139 21.65 -22.90 -17.26
C GLN A 139 22.66 -23.82 -16.57
N ASP A 140 23.75 -24.21 -17.29
CA ASP A 140 24.86 -24.98 -16.70
C ASP A 140 25.52 -24.18 -15.56
N ALA A 141 25.72 -24.81 -14.41
CA ALA A 141 26.23 -24.15 -13.22
C ALA A 141 27.68 -23.64 -13.38
N THR A 142 28.49 -24.33 -14.20
CA THR A 142 29.88 -23.95 -14.47
C THR A 142 29.92 -22.70 -15.36
N LEU A 143 29.07 -22.66 -16.39
CA LEU A 143 28.91 -21.49 -17.25
C LEU A 143 28.42 -20.28 -16.43
N LEU A 144 27.37 -20.47 -15.63
CA LEU A 144 26.81 -19.39 -14.80
C LEU A 144 27.86 -18.83 -13.81
N LEU A 145 28.69 -19.67 -13.22
CA LEU A 145 29.79 -19.22 -12.37
C LEU A 145 30.84 -18.41 -13.16
N ALA A 146 31.26 -18.92 -14.33
CA ALA A 146 32.20 -18.21 -15.19
C ALA A 146 31.68 -16.84 -15.65
N GLU A 147 30.39 -16.73 -15.97
CA GLU A 147 29.76 -15.45 -16.31
C GLU A 147 29.70 -14.52 -15.08
N ALA A 148 29.41 -15.05 -13.87
CA ALA A 148 29.46 -14.27 -12.64
C ALA A 148 30.85 -13.71 -12.35
N GLU A 149 31.93 -14.49 -12.62
CA GLU A 149 33.31 -14.05 -12.49
C GLU A 149 33.69 -12.95 -13.50
N LYS A 150 33.23 -13.04 -14.74
CA LYS A 150 33.40 -11.97 -15.75
C LYS A 150 32.74 -10.66 -15.35
N ILE A 151 31.52 -10.75 -14.80
CA ILE A 151 30.75 -9.58 -14.31
C ILE A 151 31.47 -8.97 -13.10
N GLY A 152 32.14 -9.80 -12.30
CA GLY A 152 32.80 -9.45 -11.06
C GLY A 152 31.87 -9.32 -9.87
N PHE A 153 32.25 -9.95 -8.76
CA PHE A 153 31.49 -9.91 -7.52
C PHE A 153 31.46 -8.50 -6.87
N PRO A 154 30.41 -8.15 -6.10
CA PRO A 154 29.22 -8.95 -5.84
C PRO A 154 28.31 -9.06 -7.07
N THR A 155 27.65 -10.21 -7.22
CA THR A 155 26.66 -10.48 -8.26
C THR A 155 25.30 -10.81 -7.64
N LEU A 156 24.24 -10.73 -8.44
CA LEU A 156 22.88 -11.02 -8.04
C LEU A 156 22.33 -12.12 -8.93
N ILE A 157 21.91 -13.23 -8.33
CA ILE A 157 21.16 -14.29 -8.99
C ILE A 157 19.67 -13.95 -8.88
N LYS A 158 18.92 -14.01 -9.98
CA LYS A 158 17.47 -13.73 -10.03
C LYS A 158 16.73 -14.81 -10.80
N ALA A 159 15.51 -15.17 -10.39
CA ALA A 159 14.62 -15.97 -11.22
C ALA A 159 14.31 -15.25 -12.54
N SER A 160 14.30 -15.96 -13.66
CA SER A 160 13.96 -15.44 -14.98
C SER A 160 12.47 -15.11 -15.10
N GLY A 161 11.61 -15.96 -14.56
CA GLY A 161 10.17 -15.75 -14.44
C GLY A 161 9.79 -15.05 -13.14
N GLY A 162 8.62 -14.39 -13.12
CA GLY A 162 8.04 -13.81 -11.91
C GLY A 162 8.59 -12.44 -11.49
N GLY A 163 8.08 -11.92 -10.36
CA GLY A 163 8.38 -10.59 -9.81
C GLY A 163 8.42 -10.58 -8.28
N GLY A 164 8.47 -9.38 -7.67
CA GLY A 164 8.39 -9.22 -6.21
C GLY A 164 9.64 -9.66 -5.44
N GLY A 165 10.80 -9.85 -6.12
CA GLY A 165 12.08 -10.17 -5.47
C GLY A 165 12.23 -11.61 -4.99
N ARG A 166 11.30 -12.51 -5.28
CA ARG A 166 11.43 -13.95 -4.99
C ARG A 166 12.52 -14.58 -5.85
N GLY A 167 13.27 -15.53 -5.31
CA GLY A 167 14.39 -16.19 -5.99
C GLY A 167 15.62 -15.31 -6.20
N MET A 168 15.77 -14.22 -5.45
CA MET A 168 16.94 -13.34 -5.51
C MET A 168 17.98 -13.70 -4.46
N ARG A 169 19.26 -13.82 -4.88
CA ARG A 169 20.41 -14.11 -3.98
C ARG A 169 21.58 -13.23 -4.33
N ILE A 170 22.10 -12.49 -3.35
CA ILE A 170 23.36 -11.76 -3.48
C ILE A 170 24.51 -12.73 -3.23
N VAL A 171 25.50 -12.72 -4.11
CA VAL A 171 26.71 -13.54 -4.02
C VAL A 171 27.92 -12.60 -3.95
N ASN A 172 28.62 -12.61 -2.82
CA ASN A 172 29.73 -11.71 -2.60
C ASN A 172 31.06 -12.25 -3.13
N LYS A 173 31.20 -13.56 -3.27
CA LYS A 173 32.44 -14.25 -3.74
C LYS A 173 32.11 -15.59 -4.39
N ALA A 174 32.98 -16.06 -5.27
CA ALA A 174 32.80 -17.29 -6.06
C ALA A 174 32.48 -18.53 -5.21
N GLY A 175 33.11 -18.70 -4.04
CA GLY A 175 32.84 -19.85 -3.16
C GLY A 175 31.43 -19.95 -2.58
N GLU A 176 30.62 -18.90 -2.66
CA GLU A 176 29.22 -18.87 -2.21
C GLU A 176 28.24 -19.17 -3.37
N PHE A 177 28.72 -19.13 -4.62
CA PHE A 177 27.86 -19.12 -5.81
C PHE A 177 27.00 -20.38 -5.96
N ALA A 178 27.58 -21.57 -5.86
CA ALA A 178 26.86 -22.83 -6.05
C ALA A 178 25.69 -22.97 -5.08
N ARG A 179 25.92 -22.71 -3.78
CA ARG A 179 24.84 -22.78 -2.77
C ARG A 179 23.74 -21.75 -3.03
N ALA A 180 24.11 -20.54 -3.43
CA ALA A 180 23.16 -19.48 -3.74
C ALA A 180 22.34 -19.81 -4.99
N LEU A 181 22.99 -20.38 -6.01
CA LEU A 181 22.35 -20.83 -7.26
C LEU A 181 21.30 -21.90 -7.00
N ASP A 182 21.66 -22.94 -6.24
CA ASP A 182 20.73 -24.03 -5.88
C ASP A 182 19.52 -23.49 -5.09
N GLY A 183 19.77 -22.56 -4.17
CA GLY A 183 18.70 -21.92 -3.41
C GLY A 183 17.77 -21.09 -4.29
N ALA A 184 18.33 -20.32 -5.24
CA ALA A 184 17.55 -19.49 -6.16
C ALA A 184 16.72 -20.35 -7.12
N LYS A 185 17.30 -21.41 -7.68
CA LYS A 185 16.60 -22.34 -8.59
C LYS A 185 15.42 -23.04 -7.90
N ARG A 186 15.62 -23.57 -6.68
CA ARG A 186 14.52 -24.21 -5.91
C ARG A 186 13.38 -23.25 -5.63
N GLU A 187 13.70 -22.04 -5.20
CA GLU A 187 12.68 -21.02 -4.90
C GLU A 187 11.94 -20.58 -6.19
N ALA A 188 12.66 -20.42 -7.29
CA ALA A 188 12.10 -20.06 -8.58
C ALA A 188 11.12 -21.15 -9.09
N LEU A 189 11.53 -22.41 -9.01
CA LEU A 189 10.69 -23.55 -9.41
C LEU A 189 9.42 -23.64 -8.56
N SER A 190 9.55 -23.49 -7.24
CA SER A 190 8.40 -23.53 -6.32
C SER A 190 7.43 -22.37 -6.55
N ALA A 191 7.94 -21.15 -6.78
CA ALA A 191 7.10 -19.96 -6.86
C ALA A 191 6.51 -19.71 -8.26
N PHE A 192 7.24 -20.12 -9.32
CA PHE A 192 6.91 -19.73 -10.69
C PHE A 192 6.80 -20.93 -11.67
N GLY A 193 7.16 -22.14 -11.23
CA GLY A 193 7.18 -23.33 -12.09
C GLY A 193 8.34 -23.35 -13.12
N ASP A 194 9.31 -22.42 -13.02
CA ASP A 194 10.46 -22.29 -13.88
C ASP A 194 11.71 -22.03 -13.03
N ASP A 195 12.75 -22.87 -13.15
CA ASP A 195 13.98 -22.79 -12.37
C ASP A 195 15.09 -21.95 -13.05
N ARG A 196 14.85 -21.39 -14.23
CA ARG A 196 15.81 -20.55 -14.94
C ARG A 196 16.14 -19.28 -14.17
N VAL A 197 17.44 -18.95 -14.16
CA VAL A 197 17.95 -17.78 -13.47
C VAL A 197 18.75 -16.86 -14.39
N LEU A 198 18.87 -15.61 -13.98
CA LEU A 198 19.73 -14.58 -14.57
C LEU A 198 20.85 -14.25 -13.57
N ILE A 199 22.02 -13.89 -14.09
CA ILE A 199 23.13 -13.37 -13.26
C ILE A 199 23.37 -11.91 -13.63
N GLU A 200 23.43 -11.02 -12.64
CA GLU A 200 23.64 -9.59 -12.87
C GLU A 200 24.65 -8.99 -11.90
N LYS A 201 25.26 -7.88 -12.31
CA LYS A 201 26.05 -7.06 -11.38
C LYS A 201 25.16 -6.56 -10.24
N TYR A 202 25.59 -6.78 -9.00
CA TYR A 202 24.90 -6.18 -7.85
C TYR A 202 25.28 -4.71 -7.71
N LEU A 203 24.27 -3.86 -7.58
CA LEU A 203 24.39 -2.42 -7.32
C LEU A 203 24.09 -2.18 -5.84
N ALA A 204 25.03 -1.52 -5.12
CA ALA A 204 24.95 -1.48 -3.66
C ALA A 204 23.93 -0.46 -3.11
N ASN A 205 23.85 0.71 -3.75
CA ASN A 205 22.96 1.81 -3.30
C ASN A 205 22.19 2.39 -4.50
N PRO A 206 21.39 1.56 -5.18
CA PRO A 206 20.70 2.03 -6.37
C PRO A 206 19.44 2.82 -6.00
N ARG A 207 19.10 3.74 -6.90
CA ARG A 207 17.75 4.33 -6.94
C ARG A 207 16.90 3.56 -7.93
N HIS A 208 15.63 3.41 -7.59
CA HIS A 208 14.61 2.90 -8.49
C HIS A 208 13.91 4.09 -9.15
N ILE A 209 14.27 4.36 -10.38
CA ILE A 209 13.69 5.46 -11.16
C ILE A 209 13.00 4.87 -12.38
N GLU A 210 11.80 5.35 -12.65
CA GLU A 210 11.00 4.85 -13.75
C GLU A 210 10.50 5.99 -14.62
N VAL A 211 10.29 5.72 -15.89
CA VAL A 211 9.84 6.71 -16.88
C VAL A 211 8.47 6.33 -17.41
N GLN A 212 7.51 7.23 -17.25
CA GLN A 212 6.19 7.08 -17.86
C GLN A 212 6.28 7.25 -19.36
N VAL A 213 5.87 6.26 -20.14
CA VAL A 213 5.70 6.39 -21.59
C VAL A 213 4.22 6.36 -21.94
N PHE A 214 3.91 6.97 -23.08
CA PHE A 214 2.60 6.90 -23.69
C PHE A 214 2.73 6.81 -25.20
N ALA A 215 1.98 5.88 -25.81
CA ALA A 215 2.04 5.60 -27.24
C ALA A 215 0.64 5.45 -27.84
N ASP A 216 0.50 5.79 -29.14
CA ASP A 216 -0.72 5.54 -29.90
C ASP A 216 -0.54 4.43 -30.96
N MET A 217 -1.63 4.10 -31.64
CA MET A 217 -1.62 3.11 -32.73
C MET A 217 -1.00 3.63 -34.04
N HIS A 218 -0.60 4.91 -34.10
CA HIS A 218 -0.04 5.57 -35.27
C HIS A 218 1.49 5.71 -35.19
N GLY A 219 2.12 5.13 -34.14
CA GLY A 219 3.58 5.17 -33.96
C GLY A 219 4.11 6.39 -33.22
N ASN A 220 3.24 7.27 -32.70
CA ASN A 220 3.67 8.36 -31.84
C ASN A 220 3.95 7.82 -30.43
N VAL A 221 5.14 8.10 -29.91
CA VAL A 221 5.59 7.71 -28.58
C VAL A 221 6.22 8.90 -27.90
N VAL A 222 5.77 9.21 -26.70
CA VAL A 222 6.31 10.27 -25.83
C VAL A 222 6.62 9.73 -24.45
N HIS A 223 7.48 10.41 -23.70
CA HIS A 223 7.63 10.18 -22.27
C HIS A 223 7.06 11.36 -21.46
N LEU A 224 6.57 11.09 -20.26
CA LEU A 224 6.03 12.05 -19.32
C LEU A 224 6.92 12.20 -18.09
N PHE A 225 8.21 12.23 -18.33
CA PHE A 225 9.26 12.32 -17.33
C PHE A 225 9.31 11.11 -16.40
N GLU A 226 10.14 11.23 -15.39
CA GLU A 226 10.46 10.17 -14.46
C GLU A 226 9.80 10.35 -13.10
N ARG A 227 9.68 9.20 -12.39
CA ARG A 227 9.33 9.10 -10.98
C ARG A 227 10.47 8.45 -10.22
N ASP A 228 10.67 8.84 -8.98
CA ASP A 228 11.50 8.10 -8.01
C ASP A 228 10.60 7.20 -7.16
N CYS A 229 10.87 5.92 -7.17
CA CYS A 229 10.17 4.90 -6.40
C CYS A 229 11.14 4.14 -5.46
N SER A 230 12.22 4.81 -5.03
CA SER A 230 13.26 4.18 -4.22
C SER A 230 12.80 3.85 -2.80
N ILE A 231 11.80 4.56 -2.27
CA ILE A 231 11.26 4.28 -0.94
C ILE A 231 10.30 3.10 -1.03
N GLN A 232 10.83 1.92 -0.77
CA GLN A 232 10.12 0.66 -0.90
C GLN A 232 10.44 -0.29 0.24
N ARG A 233 9.50 -1.17 0.55
CA ARG A 233 9.64 -2.23 1.54
C ARG A 233 9.50 -3.59 0.85
N ARG A 234 10.54 -4.42 0.92
CA ARG A 234 10.51 -5.75 0.26
C ARG A 234 9.99 -5.66 -1.19
N TYR A 235 10.50 -4.68 -1.94
CA TYR A 235 10.12 -4.36 -3.33
C TYR A 235 8.70 -3.77 -3.52
N GLN A 236 7.93 -3.56 -2.45
CA GLN A 236 6.66 -2.82 -2.50
C GLN A 236 6.94 -1.33 -2.35
N LYS A 237 6.55 -0.55 -3.35
CA LYS A 237 6.64 0.92 -3.35
C LYS A 237 5.73 1.48 -2.26
N VAL A 238 6.19 2.48 -1.52
CA VAL A 238 5.48 3.10 -0.38
C VAL A 238 5.35 4.60 -0.55
N VAL A 239 6.41 5.24 -1.07
CA VAL A 239 6.44 6.65 -1.41
C VAL A 239 7.00 6.80 -2.82
N GLU A 240 6.30 7.54 -3.65
CA GLU A 240 6.69 7.87 -5.02
C GLU A 240 6.68 9.38 -5.23
N GLU A 241 7.64 9.89 -5.97
CA GLU A 241 7.70 11.31 -6.28
C GLU A 241 8.10 11.61 -7.73
N ALA A 242 7.56 12.66 -8.26
CA ALA A 242 7.89 13.19 -9.59
C ALA A 242 8.14 14.71 -9.53
N PRO A 243 9.21 15.20 -10.19
CA PRO A 243 10.30 14.44 -10.81
C PRO A 243 11.24 13.82 -9.76
N ALA A 244 12.10 12.89 -10.18
CA ALA A 244 13.13 12.32 -9.31
C ALA A 244 14.07 13.40 -8.80
N PRO A 245 14.23 13.60 -7.46
CA PRO A 245 15.03 14.68 -6.92
C PRO A 245 16.52 14.49 -7.21
N GLY A 246 17.22 15.59 -7.52
CA GLY A 246 18.66 15.57 -7.76
C GLY A 246 19.10 14.86 -9.04
N LEU A 247 18.18 14.44 -9.92
CA LEU A 247 18.53 13.85 -11.20
C LEU A 247 19.08 14.90 -12.17
N LYS A 248 20.29 14.68 -12.72
CA LYS A 248 20.91 15.61 -13.67
C LYS A 248 20.10 15.71 -14.97
N PRO A 249 19.95 16.91 -15.57
CA PRO A 249 19.16 17.09 -16.79
C PRO A 249 19.56 16.17 -17.95
N LYS A 250 20.87 15.96 -18.16
CA LYS A 250 21.38 15.03 -19.19
C LYS A 250 20.97 13.58 -18.93
N LEU A 251 20.98 13.14 -17.66
CA LEU A 251 20.57 11.80 -17.30
C LEU A 251 19.07 11.61 -17.49
N ARG A 252 18.26 12.61 -17.09
CA ARG A 252 16.80 12.64 -17.33
C ARG A 252 16.48 12.50 -18.81
N GLN A 253 17.14 13.29 -19.66
CA GLN A 253 16.94 13.22 -21.10
C GLN A 253 17.31 11.85 -21.65
N ALA A 254 18.48 11.30 -21.30
CA ALA A 254 18.92 10.00 -21.76
C ALA A 254 17.98 8.86 -21.33
N MET A 255 17.46 8.91 -20.10
CA MET A 255 16.47 7.95 -19.61
C MET A 255 15.13 8.07 -20.35
N GLY A 256 14.66 9.29 -20.62
CA GLY A 256 13.46 9.54 -21.42
C GLY A 256 13.57 8.99 -22.83
N GLU A 257 14.70 9.24 -23.50
CA GLU A 257 14.99 8.72 -24.84
C GLU A 257 15.08 7.19 -24.86
N ALA A 258 15.73 6.60 -23.85
CA ALA A 258 15.80 5.15 -23.69
C ALA A 258 14.42 4.52 -23.47
N ALA A 259 13.56 5.16 -22.68
CA ALA A 259 12.20 4.69 -22.44
C ALA A 259 11.34 4.75 -23.71
N VAL A 260 11.44 5.83 -24.50
CA VAL A 260 10.77 5.93 -25.81
C VAL A 260 11.28 4.86 -26.77
N THR A 261 12.59 4.60 -26.78
CA THR A 261 13.19 3.54 -27.60
C THR A 261 12.69 2.17 -27.19
N ALA A 262 12.60 1.88 -25.91
CA ALA A 262 12.06 0.63 -25.38
C ALA A 262 10.60 0.42 -25.83
N ALA A 263 9.75 1.43 -25.69
CA ALA A 263 8.35 1.36 -26.10
C ALA A 263 8.20 1.13 -27.62
N LYS A 264 9.01 1.81 -28.44
CA LYS A 264 9.03 1.60 -29.90
C LYS A 264 9.49 0.19 -30.28
N ALA A 265 10.51 -0.34 -29.61
CA ALA A 265 11.07 -1.66 -29.90
C ALA A 265 10.06 -2.80 -29.71
N CYS A 266 9.11 -2.67 -28.80
CA CYS A 266 8.06 -3.67 -28.56
C CYS A 266 6.71 -3.32 -29.23
N GLY A 267 6.62 -2.23 -30.01
CA GLY A 267 5.36 -1.79 -30.63
C GLY A 267 4.29 -1.43 -29.60
N TYR A 268 4.67 -0.70 -28.54
CA TYR A 268 3.80 -0.37 -27.42
C TYR A 268 2.68 0.58 -27.80
N VAL A 269 1.51 0.41 -27.15
CA VAL A 269 0.35 1.30 -27.25
C VAL A 269 -0.25 1.51 -25.87
N GLY A 270 -0.72 2.73 -25.57
CA GLY A 270 -1.29 3.11 -24.29
C GLY A 270 -0.26 3.63 -23.29
N ALA A 271 -0.65 3.65 -22.02
CA ALA A 271 0.20 4.03 -20.91
C ALA A 271 1.08 2.86 -20.46
N GLY A 272 2.38 3.05 -20.37
CA GLY A 272 3.34 2.07 -19.88
C GLY A 272 4.45 2.75 -19.11
N THR A 273 5.21 1.95 -18.37
CA THR A 273 6.30 2.47 -17.54
C THR A 273 7.55 1.63 -17.75
N VAL A 274 8.66 2.30 -18.05
CA VAL A 274 9.97 1.67 -18.16
C VAL A 274 10.75 1.92 -16.88
N GLU A 275 11.06 0.85 -16.15
CA GLU A 275 11.76 0.89 -14.88
C GLU A 275 13.26 0.77 -15.08
N PHE A 276 13.99 1.64 -14.41
CA PHE A 276 15.45 1.69 -14.42
C PHE A 276 16.02 1.61 -13.01
N ILE A 277 17.11 0.90 -12.89
CA ILE A 277 17.98 0.99 -11.71
C ILE A 277 19.08 1.99 -12.00
N VAL A 278 19.24 2.97 -11.10
CA VAL A 278 20.16 4.09 -11.28
C VAL A 278 21.18 4.09 -10.15
N GLU A 279 22.48 4.08 -10.50
CA GLU A 279 23.55 4.26 -9.54
C GLU A 279 24.49 5.34 -10.04
N ARG A 280 24.63 6.43 -9.26
CA ARG A 280 25.40 7.63 -9.64
C ARG A 280 24.88 8.25 -10.95
N ASP A 281 25.69 8.25 -12.01
CA ASP A 281 25.35 8.83 -13.33
C ASP A 281 25.08 7.74 -14.38
N LYS A 282 24.83 6.49 -13.97
CA LYS A 282 24.52 5.37 -14.85
C LYS A 282 23.12 4.84 -14.57
N PHE A 283 22.40 4.49 -15.60
CA PHE A 283 21.09 3.84 -15.50
C PHE A 283 21.07 2.59 -16.34
N TYR A 284 20.24 1.64 -15.93
CA TYR A 284 20.09 0.36 -16.60
C TYR A 284 18.64 -0.08 -16.56
N PHE A 285 18.15 -0.61 -17.66
CA PHE A 285 16.82 -1.17 -17.78
C PHE A 285 16.62 -2.35 -16.80
N MET A 286 15.51 -2.34 -16.09
CA MET A 286 15.09 -3.44 -15.23
C MET A 286 13.96 -4.25 -15.86
N GLU A 287 12.85 -3.59 -16.14
CA GLU A 287 11.64 -4.17 -16.72
C GLU A 287 10.74 -3.07 -17.29
N MET A 288 9.72 -3.46 -18.03
CA MET A 288 8.67 -2.56 -18.46
C MET A 288 7.32 -3.09 -17.99
N ASN A 289 6.63 -2.26 -17.22
CA ASN A 289 5.25 -2.55 -16.84
C ASN A 289 4.32 -2.14 -17.96
N THR A 290 3.66 -3.15 -18.54
CA THR A 290 2.80 -3.00 -19.73
C THR A 290 1.37 -2.61 -19.38
N ARG A 291 1.21 -1.67 -18.48
CA ARG A 291 -0.05 -1.20 -17.92
C ARG A 291 0.08 0.21 -17.33
N LEU A 292 -1.05 0.78 -16.94
CA LEU A 292 -1.06 1.96 -16.08
C LEU A 292 -0.47 1.59 -14.71
N GLN A 293 0.40 2.43 -14.15
CA GLN A 293 0.99 2.23 -12.83
C GLN A 293 0.11 2.78 -11.72
N VAL A 294 0.27 2.26 -10.50
CA VAL A 294 -0.42 2.73 -9.30
C VAL A 294 -0.11 4.20 -9.06
N GLU A 295 1.16 4.57 -9.19
CA GLU A 295 1.76 5.88 -8.94
C GLU A 295 1.64 6.89 -10.11
N HIS A 296 0.80 6.61 -11.11
CA HIS A 296 0.55 7.54 -12.21
C HIS A 296 0.07 8.95 -11.77
N PRO A 297 -0.60 9.12 -10.62
CA PRO A 297 -1.08 10.43 -10.19
C PRO A 297 0.01 11.49 -10.00
N VAL A 298 1.24 11.11 -9.57
CA VAL A 298 2.33 12.10 -9.45
C VAL A 298 2.78 12.62 -10.81
N THR A 299 2.81 11.76 -11.84
CA THR A 299 3.07 12.19 -13.23
C THR A 299 1.98 13.11 -13.74
N GLU A 300 0.72 12.77 -13.53
CA GLU A 300 -0.41 13.60 -13.91
C GLU A 300 -0.33 14.99 -13.26
N ALA A 301 0.03 15.04 -11.97
CA ALA A 301 0.14 16.28 -11.21
C ALA A 301 1.22 17.23 -11.77
N VAL A 302 2.39 16.69 -12.16
CA VAL A 302 3.50 17.51 -12.67
C VAL A 302 3.43 17.81 -14.17
N THR A 303 2.63 17.07 -14.94
CA THR A 303 2.45 17.26 -16.38
C THR A 303 1.11 17.88 -16.75
N ASN A 304 0.21 18.03 -15.78
CA ASN A 304 -1.17 18.46 -15.98
C ASN A 304 -1.87 17.65 -17.09
N THR A 305 -1.84 16.32 -16.93
CA THR A 305 -2.44 15.36 -17.86
C THR A 305 -3.40 14.45 -17.12
N ASP A 306 -4.29 13.79 -17.85
CA ASP A 306 -5.08 12.65 -17.37
C ASP A 306 -4.75 11.43 -18.24
N LEU A 307 -3.98 10.49 -17.69
CA LEU A 307 -3.51 9.32 -18.44
C LEU A 307 -4.66 8.36 -18.77
N VAL A 308 -5.69 8.29 -17.94
CA VAL A 308 -6.88 7.47 -18.22
C VAL A 308 -7.66 8.05 -19.39
N GLU A 309 -7.82 9.38 -19.47
CA GLU A 309 -8.42 10.04 -20.63
C GLU A 309 -7.63 9.72 -21.91
N TRP A 310 -6.30 9.79 -21.85
CA TRP A 310 -5.47 9.45 -23.00
C TRP A 310 -5.61 7.99 -23.41
N GLN A 311 -5.66 7.06 -22.44
CA GLN A 311 -5.90 5.64 -22.73
C GLN A 311 -7.24 5.44 -23.43
N LEU A 312 -8.31 6.08 -22.98
CA LEU A 312 -9.65 5.98 -23.60
C LEU A 312 -9.67 6.52 -25.02
N ARG A 313 -9.02 7.67 -25.28
CA ARG A 313 -8.92 8.29 -26.59
C ARG A 313 -8.15 7.42 -27.58
N VAL A 314 -6.96 6.97 -27.18
CA VAL A 314 -6.11 6.12 -28.04
C VAL A 314 -6.79 4.79 -28.33
N ALA A 315 -7.40 4.14 -27.34
CA ALA A 315 -8.14 2.90 -27.55
C ALA A 315 -9.36 3.06 -28.46
N ALA A 316 -9.94 4.27 -28.52
CA ALA A 316 -11.00 4.62 -29.46
C ALA A 316 -10.49 4.95 -30.88
N GLY A 317 -9.18 4.85 -31.14
CA GLY A 317 -8.56 5.10 -32.44
C GLY A 317 -8.11 6.53 -32.66
N GLU A 318 -8.21 7.42 -31.68
CA GLU A 318 -7.75 8.80 -31.81
C GLU A 318 -6.22 8.85 -31.87
N LYS A 319 -5.71 9.69 -32.78
CA LYS A 319 -4.28 9.98 -32.86
C LYS A 319 -3.86 10.88 -31.71
N PHE A 320 -2.76 10.52 -31.05
CA PHE A 320 -2.15 11.36 -30.05
C PHE A 320 -1.50 12.60 -30.70
N THR A 321 -1.91 13.77 -30.27
CA THR A 321 -1.54 15.03 -30.95
C THR A 321 -0.44 15.82 -30.27
N ARG A 322 -0.10 15.50 -29.01
CA ARG A 322 0.97 16.20 -28.31
C ARG A 322 2.34 15.67 -28.70
N THR A 323 3.26 16.57 -29.03
CA THR A 323 4.67 16.26 -29.25
C THR A 323 5.45 16.32 -27.93
N GLN A 324 6.66 15.76 -27.88
CA GLN A 324 7.47 15.70 -26.64
C GLN A 324 7.74 17.10 -26.07
N ASP A 325 7.98 18.09 -26.88
CA ASP A 325 8.25 19.47 -26.51
C ASP A 325 7.03 20.22 -25.94
N GLN A 326 5.82 19.72 -26.19
CA GLN A 326 4.58 20.25 -25.63
C GLN A 326 4.25 19.68 -24.23
N ILE A 327 4.99 18.69 -23.78
CA ILE A 327 4.83 18.10 -22.45
C ILE A 327 5.80 18.80 -21.50
N ALA A 328 5.26 19.66 -20.64
CA ALA A 328 6.06 20.45 -19.70
C ALA A 328 6.00 19.85 -18.29
N LEU A 329 7.15 19.84 -17.62
CA LEU A 329 7.28 19.48 -16.22
C LEU A 329 7.02 20.72 -15.34
N ARG A 330 6.09 20.62 -14.36
CA ARG A 330 5.69 21.75 -13.51
C ARG A 330 5.64 21.32 -12.05
N GLY A 331 6.45 21.99 -11.22
CA GLY A 331 6.48 21.73 -9.78
C GLY A 331 6.98 20.35 -9.43
N HIS A 332 6.50 19.84 -8.31
CA HIS A 332 6.85 18.54 -7.73
C HIS A 332 5.62 17.89 -7.09
N ALA A 333 5.46 16.60 -7.22
CA ALA A 333 4.39 15.84 -6.58
C ALA A 333 4.95 14.64 -5.82
N ILE A 334 4.37 14.35 -4.68
CA ILE A 334 4.71 13.21 -3.83
C ILE A 334 3.43 12.45 -3.52
N GLU A 335 3.46 11.14 -3.71
CA GLU A 335 2.39 10.20 -3.38
C GLU A 335 2.84 9.29 -2.25
N VAL A 336 1.92 8.95 -1.35
CA VAL A 336 2.09 7.87 -0.38
C VAL A 336 0.93 6.90 -0.47
N ARG A 337 1.20 5.62 -0.18
CA ARG A 337 0.19 4.57 -0.14
C ARG A 337 -0.19 4.27 1.30
N LEU A 338 -1.42 4.62 1.66
CA LEU A 338 -2.00 4.30 2.95
C LEU A 338 -2.57 2.88 2.92
N TYR A 339 -1.97 1.99 3.68
CA TYR A 339 -2.34 0.58 3.80
C TYR A 339 -2.89 0.24 5.17
N ALA A 340 -3.85 -0.69 5.23
CA ALA A 340 -4.23 -1.38 6.46
C ALA A 340 -3.17 -2.45 6.78
N GLU A 341 -2.08 -2.03 7.40
CA GLU A 341 -0.92 -2.86 7.77
C GLU A 341 -0.38 -2.42 9.13
N ASN A 342 0.19 -3.35 9.89
CA ASN A 342 0.82 -3.08 11.17
C ASN A 342 2.35 -3.00 11.05
N PRO A 343 2.96 -1.79 11.03
CA PRO A 343 4.42 -1.62 10.91
C PRO A 343 5.20 -2.25 12.08
N GLU A 344 4.65 -2.24 13.29
CA GLU A 344 5.29 -2.82 14.49
C GLU A 344 5.37 -4.34 14.42
N ARG A 345 4.42 -4.98 13.72
CA ARG A 345 4.39 -6.43 13.47
C ARG A 345 4.94 -6.79 12.08
N GLY A 346 5.91 -6.06 11.56
CA GLY A 346 6.55 -6.35 10.26
C GLY A 346 5.62 -6.11 9.07
N PHE A 347 4.65 -5.21 9.21
CA PHE A 347 3.65 -4.85 8.21
C PHE A 347 2.69 -6.00 7.87
N LEU A 348 2.29 -6.76 8.88
CA LEU A 348 1.19 -7.70 8.69
C LEU A 348 -0.07 -6.96 8.28
N PRO A 349 -0.82 -7.46 7.28
CA PRO A 349 -2.09 -6.88 6.91
C PRO A 349 -3.07 -6.89 8.09
N ALA A 350 -3.81 -5.80 8.24
CA ALA A 350 -4.89 -5.68 9.19
C ALA A 350 -6.23 -5.72 8.45
N THR A 351 -7.14 -6.55 8.93
CA THR A 351 -8.50 -6.64 8.41
C THR A 351 -9.49 -6.08 9.42
N GLY A 352 -10.68 -5.71 8.98
CA GLY A 352 -11.71 -5.15 9.84
C GLY A 352 -12.57 -4.13 9.12
N THR A 353 -13.50 -3.53 9.84
CA THR A 353 -14.38 -2.48 9.32
C THR A 353 -13.79 -1.11 9.56
N LEU A 354 -13.83 -0.25 8.56
CA LEU A 354 -13.45 1.16 8.68
C LEU A 354 -14.59 1.91 9.39
N HIS A 355 -14.65 1.81 10.71
CA HIS A 355 -15.72 2.41 11.50
C HIS A 355 -15.77 3.93 11.37
N ARG A 356 -14.60 4.57 11.24
CA ARG A 356 -14.47 5.98 10.89
C ARG A 356 -13.32 6.14 9.88
N LEU A 357 -13.55 6.98 8.88
CA LEU A 357 -12.57 7.25 7.84
C LEU A 357 -12.58 8.73 7.48
N ARG A 358 -11.51 9.41 7.82
CA ARG A 358 -11.25 10.79 7.41
C ARG A 358 -10.05 10.84 6.47
N LEU A 359 -10.28 11.30 5.23
CA LEU A 359 -9.24 11.47 4.22
C LEU A 359 -9.09 12.96 3.87
N PRO A 360 -7.86 13.45 3.57
CA PRO A 360 -7.57 14.88 3.41
C PRO A 360 -7.93 15.40 2.00
N SER A 361 -9.13 15.14 1.52
CA SER A 361 -9.56 15.42 0.14
C SER A 361 -9.64 16.92 -0.22
N GLN A 362 -9.58 17.82 0.76
CA GLN A 362 -9.56 19.27 0.53
C GLN A 362 -8.12 19.84 0.42
N THR A 363 -7.13 19.16 0.99
CA THR A 363 -5.74 19.61 1.07
C THR A 363 -4.81 18.83 0.17
N ALA A 364 -5.21 17.63 -0.25
CA ALA A 364 -4.48 16.76 -1.15
C ALA A 364 -5.42 16.05 -2.13
N ARG A 365 -4.87 15.57 -3.25
CA ARG A 365 -5.59 14.64 -4.12
C ARG A 365 -5.62 13.28 -3.43
N VAL A 366 -6.81 12.72 -3.30
CA VAL A 366 -7.03 11.40 -2.70
C VAL A 366 -7.63 10.45 -3.72
N GLU A 367 -6.96 9.32 -3.94
CA GLU A 367 -7.48 8.21 -4.71
C GLU A 367 -7.79 7.07 -3.76
N THR A 368 -9.07 6.74 -3.62
CA THR A 368 -9.56 5.69 -2.71
C THR A 368 -10.67 4.88 -3.35
N GLY A 369 -10.77 3.62 -2.93
CA GLY A 369 -11.84 2.70 -3.31
C GLY A 369 -12.71 2.27 -2.13
N VAL A 370 -12.57 2.92 -0.98
CA VAL A 370 -13.30 2.59 0.26
C VAL A 370 -13.94 3.83 0.87
N ARG A 371 -14.96 3.61 1.71
CA ARG A 371 -15.71 4.59 2.50
C ARG A 371 -15.72 4.18 3.96
N GLU A 372 -16.15 5.11 4.79
CA GLU A 372 -16.56 4.78 6.16
C GLU A 372 -17.65 3.70 6.14
N GLY A 373 -17.50 2.66 6.95
CA GLY A 373 -18.34 1.48 6.99
C GLY A 373 -17.92 0.32 6.08
N ASP A 374 -17.04 0.55 5.10
CA ASP A 374 -16.52 -0.52 4.25
C ASP A 374 -15.53 -1.43 5.02
N ALA A 375 -15.42 -2.69 4.62
CA ALA A 375 -14.52 -3.67 5.23
C ALA A 375 -13.22 -3.83 4.43
N VAL A 376 -12.09 -3.89 5.15
CA VAL A 376 -10.82 -4.39 4.61
C VAL A 376 -10.81 -5.90 4.81
N THR A 377 -10.79 -6.65 3.71
CA THR A 377 -10.92 -8.11 3.70
C THR A 377 -9.59 -8.80 3.40
N PRO A 378 -9.41 -10.07 3.75
CA PRO A 378 -8.17 -10.81 3.47
C PRO A 378 -8.01 -11.21 2.00
N PHE A 379 -9.00 -10.98 1.14
CA PHE A 379 -9.01 -11.46 -0.24
C PHE A 379 -8.22 -10.59 -1.21
N TYR A 380 -8.05 -9.30 -0.89
CA TYR A 380 -7.49 -8.31 -1.82
C TYR A 380 -6.41 -7.46 -1.17
N ASP A 381 -5.80 -6.59 -1.97
CA ASP A 381 -4.79 -5.64 -1.51
C ASP A 381 -5.36 -4.71 -0.41
N PRO A 382 -4.67 -4.54 0.73
CA PRO A 382 -5.16 -3.77 1.87
C PRO A 382 -5.02 -2.24 1.71
N MET A 383 -4.79 -1.74 0.50
CA MET A 383 -4.65 -0.30 0.26
C MET A 383 -5.97 0.44 0.49
N ILE A 384 -5.96 1.37 1.45
CA ILE A 384 -7.09 2.24 1.79
C ILE A 384 -7.16 3.42 0.82
N ALA A 385 -6.03 4.10 0.62
CA ALA A 385 -5.96 5.28 -0.23
C ALA A 385 -4.53 5.56 -0.71
N LYS A 386 -4.44 6.33 -1.79
CA LYS A 386 -3.25 7.08 -2.16
C LYS A 386 -3.49 8.55 -1.82
N ILE A 387 -2.51 9.19 -1.19
CA ILE A 387 -2.56 10.60 -0.83
C ILE A 387 -1.45 11.30 -1.61
N ILE A 388 -1.83 12.24 -2.46
CA ILE A 388 -0.93 12.90 -3.41
C ILE A 388 -0.93 14.39 -3.14
N ALA A 389 0.25 14.97 -2.86
CA ALA A 389 0.43 16.40 -2.71
C ALA A 389 1.33 16.95 -3.82
N TRP A 390 0.90 18.06 -4.39
CA TRP A 390 1.68 18.82 -5.37
C TRP A 390 2.13 20.15 -4.78
N GLY A 391 3.31 20.63 -5.17
CA GLY A 391 3.83 21.95 -4.83
C GLY A 391 4.66 22.56 -5.97
N PRO A 392 4.94 23.88 -5.93
CA PRO A 392 5.82 24.52 -6.90
C PRO A 392 7.25 23.96 -6.86
N ASP A 393 7.65 23.40 -5.75
CA ASP A 393 8.91 22.71 -5.52
C ASP A 393 8.72 21.51 -4.58
N ARG A 394 9.78 20.74 -4.38
CA ARG A 394 9.76 19.51 -3.57
C ARG A 394 9.42 19.77 -2.10
N GLU A 395 9.97 20.85 -1.52
CA GLU A 395 9.74 21.14 -0.11
C GLU A 395 8.28 21.54 0.15
N ALA A 396 7.70 22.34 -0.75
CA ALA A 396 6.28 22.69 -0.68
C ALA A 396 5.38 21.45 -0.84
N ALA A 397 5.70 20.53 -1.75
CA ALA A 397 4.97 19.27 -1.90
C ALA A 397 5.09 18.40 -0.64
N ARG A 398 6.31 18.26 -0.09
CA ARG A 398 6.58 17.49 1.13
C ARG A 398 5.82 18.05 2.34
N THR A 399 5.87 19.37 2.53
CA THR A 399 5.16 20.04 3.64
C THR A 399 3.64 19.87 3.50
N ARG A 400 3.08 20.02 2.30
CA ARG A 400 1.65 19.78 2.05
C ARG A 400 1.26 18.35 2.34
N LEU A 401 2.11 17.37 1.96
CA LEU A 401 1.86 15.96 2.23
C LEU A 401 1.91 15.67 3.73
N ALA A 402 2.86 16.25 4.47
CA ALA A 402 2.92 16.11 5.93
C ALA A 402 1.65 16.65 6.60
N HIS A 403 1.14 17.81 6.14
CA HIS A 403 -0.15 18.34 6.60
C HIS A 403 -1.31 17.41 6.25
N ALA A 404 -1.36 16.87 5.03
CA ALA A 404 -2.40 15.95 4.62
C ALA A 404 -2.41 14.67 5.47
N LEU A 405 -1.24 14.13 5.79
CA LEU A 405 -1.12 12.96 6.69
C LEU A 405 -1.61 13.29 8.11
N ALA A 406 -1.31 14.49 8.62
CA ALA A 406 -1.81 14.94 9.92
C ALA A 406 -3.34 15.17 9.94
N GLU A 407 -3.98 15.37 8.79
CA GLU A 407 -5.44 15.48 8.63
C GLU A 407 -6.12 14.14 8.30
N THR A 408 -5.36 13.05 8.27
CA THR A 408 -5.86 11.70 7.99
C THR A 408 -6.14 10.95 9.29
N GLY A 409 -7.30 10.31 9.38
CA GLY A 409 -7.69 9.47 10.50
C GLY A 409 -8.40 8.21 10.01
N VAL A 410 -7.98 7.06 10.51
CA VAL A 410 -8.59 5.76 10.20
C VAL A 410 -8.85 5.02 11.50
N PHE A 411 -10.10 4.68 11.76
CA PHE A 411 -10.50 3.92 12.94
C PHE A 411 -11.17 2.61 12.55
N GLY A 412 -10.75 1.52 13.17
CA GLY A 412 -11.25 0.15 12.96
C GLY A 412 -10.20 -0.84 12.45
N VAL A 413 -9.12 -0.33 11.83
CA VAL A 413 -7.97 -1.15 11.40
C VAL A 413 -6.66 -0.43 11.71
N THR A 414 -5.62 -1.20 12.00
CA THR A 414 -4.25 -0.66 12.12
C THR A 414 -3.73 -0.28 10.73
N THR A 415 -3.06 0.88 10.63
CA THR A 415 -2.53 1.39 9.37
C THR A 415 -1.06 1.74 9.46
N ASN A 416 -0.44 1.94 8.29
CA ASN A 416 0.93 2.44 8.17
C ASN A 416 1.02 3.99 8.27
N LEU A 417 -0.04 4.71 8.69
CA LEU A 417 -0.09 6.17 8.69
C LEU A 417 1.08 6.82 9.45
N GLY A 418 1.34 6.39 10.70
CA GLY A 418 2.45 6.91 11.50
C GLY A 418 3.81 6.65 10.87
N PHE A 419 4.00 5.48 10.26
CA PHE A 419 5.20 5.18 9.49
C PHE A 419 5.37 6.13 8.29
N LEU A 420 4.31 6.41 7.53
CA LEU A 420 4.34 7.36 6.42
C LEU A 420 4.68 8.78 6.89
N ALA A 421 4.09 9.23 7.99
CA ALA A 421 4.38 10.54 8.58
C ALA A 421 5.86 10.65 8.98
N ARG A 422 6.44 9.60 9.59
CA ARG A 422 7.86 9.55 9.96
C ARG A 422 8.77 9.54 8.73
N VAL A 423 8.41 8.85 7.64
CA VAL A 423 9.18 8.88 6.38
C VAL A 423 9.20 10.29 5.81
N ILE A 424 8.04 10.95 5.68
CA ILE A 424 7.94 12.31 5.11
C ILE A 424 8.63 13.35 6.00
N GLY A 425 8.61 13.15 7.34
CA GLY A 425 9.31 13.98 8.32
C GLY A 425 10.81 13.71 8.46
N ASP A 426 11.32 12.62 7.89
CA ASP A 426 12.72 12.22 8.06
C ASP A 426 13.69 13.20 7.38
N LYS A 427 14.77 13.54 8.09
CA LYS A 427 15.78 14.50 7.62
C LYS A 427 16.52 14.06 6.35
N ASP A 428 16.77 12.74 6.19
CA ASP A 428 17.46 12.23 5.01
C ASP A 428 16.49 12.16 3.82
N TYR A 429 15.18 11.89 4.06
CA TYR A 429 14.14 12.05 3.05
C TYR A 429 14.01 13.52 2.60
N ALA A 430 13.94 14.46 3.54
CA ALA A 430 13.90 15.90 3.23
C ALA A 430 15.12 16.34 2.41
N ALA A 431 16.32 15.83 2.74
CA ALA A 431 17.56 16.09 2.02
C ALA A 431 17.70 15.31 0.69
N ALA A 432 16.68 14.58 0.25
CA ALA A 432 16.68 13.76 -0.97
C ALA A 432 17.79 12.69 -1.04
N LYS A 433 18.19 12.13 0.10
CA LYS A 433 19.15 11.02 0.18
C LYS A 433 18.40 9.68 0.00
N LEU A 434 17.95 9.45 -1.22
CA LEU A 434 17.06 8.34 -1.56
C LEU A 434 17.81 7.21 -2.25
N ASP A 435 17.55 5.99 -1.81
CA ASP A 435 17.90 4.74 -2.48
C ASP A 435 17.03 3.60 -1.94
N THR A 436 17.13 2.42 -2.55
CA THR A 436 16.30 1.26 -2.18
C THR A 436 16.60 0.70 -0.78
N GLY A 437 17.71 1.08 -0.15
CA GLY A 437 18.08 0.73 1.22
C GLY A 437 17.64 1.74 2.28
N PHE A 438 16.92 2.81 1.91
CA PHE A 438 16.55 3.91 2.80
C PHE A 438 15.82 3.43 4.07
N ILE A 439 14.75 2.65 3.92
CA ILE A 439 13.95 2.17 5.06
C ILE A 439 14.79 1.33 6.02
N GLU A 440 15.63 0.42 5.49
CA GLU A 440 16.46 -0.44 6.35
C GLU A 440 17.51 0.37 7.11
N ARG A 441 18.17 1.35 6.48
CA ARG A 441 19.12 2.23 7.17
C ARG A 441 18.47 3.11 8.25
N ARG A 442 17.23 3.50 8.03
CA ARG A 442 16.47 4.38 8.96
C ARG A 442 15.52 3.61 9.87
N LYS A 443 15.58 2.28 9.87
CA LYS A 443 14.63 1.38 10.52
C LYS A 443 14.35 1.76 11.98
N ALA A 444 15.38 2.02 12.77
CA ALA A 444 15.23 2.38 14.18
C ALA A 444 14.39 3.64 14.42
N ALA A 445 14.43 4.61 13.49
CA ALA A 445 13.63 5.83 13.59
C ALA A 445 12.24 5.66 12.97
N LEU A 446 12.14 4.95 11.83
CA LEU A 446 10.90 4.82 11.08
C LEU A 446 9.95 3.79 11.68
N LEU A 447 10.47 2.73 12.27
CA LEU A 447 9.72 1.63 12.89
C LEU A 447 9.84 1.65 14.42
N ALA A 448 10.14 2.80 15.01
CA ALA A 448 10.05 2.96 16.44
C ALA A 448 8.62 2.63 16.90
N PRO A 449 8.44 1.97 18.05
CA PRO A 449 7.13 1.78 18.64
C PRO A 449 6.39 3.12 18.76
N SER A 450 5.07 3.08 18.68
CA SER A 450 4.26 4.29 18.95
C SER A 450 4.65 4.88 20.31
N PRO A 451 4.90 6.20 20.39
CA PRO A 451 5.29 6.82 21.64
C PRO A 451 4.20 6.66 22.70
N ALA A 452 4.56 6.77 23.97
CA ALA A 452 3.59 6.87 25.06
C ALA A 452 2.59 7.99 24.75
N VAL A 453 1.37 7.87 25.30
CA VAL A 453 0.32 8.87 25.09
C VAL A 453 0.79 10.22 25.62
N PRO A 454 0.94 11.26 24.78
CA PRO A 454 1.37 12.57 25.24
C PRO A 454 0.24 13.31 25.96
N ASP A 455 0.59 14.27 26.81
CA ASP A 455 -0.38 15.10 27.53
C ASP A 455 -1.39 15.78 26.60
N GLU A 456 -0.96 16.17 25.39
CA GLU A 456 -1.84 16.76 24.37
C GLU A 456 -2.94 15.79 23.92
N ALA A 457 -2.60 14.51 23.74
CA ALA A 457 -3.59 13.51 23.34
C ALA A 457 -4.58 13.21 24.47
N LEU A 458 -4.11 13.14 25.71
CA LEU A 458 -4.97 12.98 26.89
C LEU A 458 -5.87 14.20 27.11
N ALA A 459 -5.33 15.42 26.98
CA ALA A 459 -6.10 16.64 27.07
C ALA A 459 -7.20 16.70 26.00
N ALA A 460 -6.86 16.37 24.75
CA ALA A 460 -7.82 16.31 23.65
C ALA A 460 -8.92 15.27 23.93
N ALA A 461 -8.55 14.07 24.41
CA ALA A 461 -9.48 12.99 24.74
C ALA A 461 -10.47 13.38 25.85
N VAL A 462 -9.97 13.95 26.95
CA VAL A 462 -10.82 14.38 28.05
C VAL A 462 -11.77 15.49 27.64
N LEU A 463 -11.26 16.52 26.94
CA LEU A 463 -12.09 17.64 26.49
C LEU A 463 -13.13 17.21 25.44
N PHE A 464 -12.82 16.21 24.63
CA PHE A 464 -13.80 15.60 23.72
C PHE A 464 -14.94 14.92 24.50
N CYS A 465 -14.61 14.12 25.50
CA CYS A 465 -15.61 13.47 26.37
C CYS A 465 -16.48 14.48 27.09
N LEU A 466 -15.88 15.56 27.63
CA LEU A 466 -16.61 16.62 28.32
C LEU A 466 -17.52 17.44 27.38
N ALA A 467 -17.07 17.66 26.13
CA ALA A 467 -17.87 18.36 25.10
C ALA A 467 -19.02 17.51 24.57
N ALA A 468 -18.89 16.17 24.56
CA ALA A 468 -19.93 15.25 24.11
C ALA A 468 -21.10 15.12 25.11
N GLU A 469 -20.94 15.60 26.34
CA GLU A 469 -22.03 15.64 27.31
C GLU A 469 -23.12 16.64 26.88
N PRO A 470 -24.41 16.27 26.96
CA PRO A 470 -25.50 17.17 26.54
C PRO A 470 -25.48 18.46 27.37
N SER A 471 -25.36 19.59 26.67
CA SER A 471 -25.50 20.90 27.31
C SER A 471 -26.96 21.08 27.75
N SER A 472 -27.18 21.38 29.02
CA SER A 472 -28.51 21.71 29.57
C SER A 472 -28.53 23.15 30.02
N ASN A 473 -29.63 23.86 29.75
CA ASN A 473 -29.90 25.17 30.29
C ASN A 473 -30.36 25.09 31.77
N ASP A 474 -30.67 23.88 32.24
CA ASP A 474 -31.01 23.64 33.64
C ASP A 474 -29.74 23.70 34.50
N PRO A 475 -29.67 24.65 35.48
CA PRO A 475 -28.52 24.76 36.38
C PRO A 475 -28.22 23.45 37.13
N TRP A 476 -29.24 22.65 37.42
CA TRP A 476 -29.10 21.39 38.15
C TRP A 476 -28.59 20.22 37.29
N ALA A 477 -28.68 20.34 35.99
CA ALA A 477 -28.14 19.36 35.05
C ALA A 477 -26.68 19.67 34.63
N ARG A 478 -26.10 20.78 35.09
CA ARG A 478 -24.72 21.14 34.79
C ARG A 478 -23.75 20.17 35.46
N ARG A 479 -22.85 19.64 34.70
CA ARG A 479 -21.79 18.72 35.17
C ARG A 479 -20.42 19.43 35.23
N ASP A 480 -20.39 20.65 35.82
CA ASP A 480 -19.18 21.45 35.92
C ASP A 480 -18.47 21.30 37.29
N GLY A 481 -18.86 20.27 38.05
CA GLY A 481 -18.29 20.00 39.38
C GLY A 481 -18.68 21.00 40.47
N TRP A 482 -19.71 21.83 40.24
CA TRP A 482 -20.16 22.81 41.21
C TRP A 482 -20.53 22.16 42.56
N ARG A 483 -20.11 22.78 43.65
CA ARG A 483 -20.45 22.38 45.02
C ARG A 483 -20.92 23.58 45.83
N LEU A 484 -21.95 23.36 46.65
CA LEU A 484 -22.41 24.39 47.57
C LEU A 484 -21.33 24.65 48.64
N ASN A 485 -20.89 25.91 48.76
CA ASN A 485 -19.89 26.37 49.75
C ASN A 485 -18.53 25.66 49.65
N GLY A 486 -18.15 25.14 48.51
CA GLY A 486 -16.87 24.49 48.29
C GLY A 486 -16.27 24.78 46.92
N PRO A 487 -14.99 24.47 46.71
CA PRO A 487 -14.37 24.53 45.38
C PRO A 487 -15.05 23.52 44.46
N ARG A 488 -15.00 23.79 43.15
CA ARG A 488 -15.47 22.83 42.15
C ARG A 488 -14.76 21.48 42.29
N ALA A 489 -15.52 20.42 42.16
CA ALA A 489 -14.94 19.07 42.17
C ALA A 489 -14.30 18.75 40.80
N PRO A 490 -13.12 18.15 40.79
CA PRO A 490 -12.55 17.65 39.54
C PRO A 490 -13.41 16.50 38.99
N GLN A 491 -13.54 16.46 37.68
CA GLN A 491 -14.10 15.32 36.95
C GLN A 491 -12.94 14.42 36.52
N THR A 492 -12.96 13.18 36.98
CA THR A 492 -11.89 12.22 36.67
C THR A 492 -12.29 11.36 35.53
N SER A 493 -11.46 11.33 34.47
CA SER A 493 -11.55 10.41 33.34
C SER A 493 -10.38 9.45 33.39
N GLN A 494 -10.65 8.18 33.06
CA GLN A 494 -9.63 7.15 32.97
C GLN A 494 -9.65 6.54 31.56
N PHE A 495 -8.47 6.41 31.00
CA PHE A 495 -8.25 5.80 29.69
C PHE A 495 -7.25 4.67 29.81
N ARG A 496 -7.50 3.56 29.12
CA ARG A 496 -6.53 2.48 28.99
C ARG A 496 -5.83 2.58 27.64
N ASP A 497 -4.51 2.68 27.68
CA ASP A 497 -3.64 2.47 26.54
C ASP A 497 -2.84 1.19 26.76
N ARG A 498 -3.09 0.16 25.97
CA ARG A 498 -2.49 -1.18 26.15
C ARG A 498 -2.79 -1.73 27.56
N GLU A 499 -1.77 -1.86 28.42
CA GLU A 499 -1.90 -2.34 29.81
C GLU A 499 -1.95 -1.20 30.85
N GLU A 500 -1.67 0.03 30.43
CA GLU A 500 -1.57 1.19 31.32
C GLU A 500 -2.91 1.92 31.44
N VAL A 501 -3.29 2.28 32.68
CA VAL A 501 -4.46 3.15 32.94
C VAL A 501 -3.99 4.55 33.25
N LEU A 502 -4.34 5.48 32.36
CA LEU A 502 -3.99 6.88 32.41
C LEU A 502 -5.17 7.67 33.03
N THR A 503 -4.90 8.45 34.05
CA THR A 503 -5.94 9.20 34.78
C THR A 503 -5.74 10.69 34.56
N VAL A 504 -6.82 11.38 34.22
CA VAL A 504 -6.85 12.84 34.09
C VAL A 504 -7.99 13.41 34.94
N ALA A 505 -7.66 14.37 35.78
CA ALA A 505 -8.65 15.14 36.54
C ALA A 505 -8.85 16.51 35.85
N ALA A 506 -10.10 16.89 35.56
CA ALA A 506 -10.46 18.14 34.91
C ALA A 506 -11.34 18.99 35.79
N THR A 507 -10.94 20.22 36.07
CA THR A 507 -11.71 21.19 36.84
C THR A 507 -12.08 22.37 35.94
N ALA A 508 -13.37 22.70 35.86
CA ALA A 508 -13.84 23.83 35.06
C ALA A 508 -13.35 25.18 35.58
N SER A 509 -12.76 26.02 34.74
CA SER A 509 -12.21 27.33 35.04
C SER A 509 -12.61 28.36 33.97
N GLY A 510 -13.75 29.04 34.15
CA GLY A 510 -14.33 29.92 33.15
C GLY A 510 -14.68 29.14 31.85
N ASP A 511 -14.14 29.60 30.73
CA ASP A 511 -14.32 28.99 29.43
C ASP A 511 -13.23 27.93 29.10
N SER A 512 -12.40 27.59 30.10
CA SER A 512 -11.30 26.63 29.98
C SER A 512 -11.38 25.58 31.10
N TRP A 513 -10.46 24.62 31.04
CA TRP A 513 -10.32 23.55 32.03
C TRP A 513 -8.91 23.56 32.60
N GLU A 514 -8.81 23.42 33.89
CA GLU A 514 -7.56 23.07 34.55
C GLU A 514 -7.47 21.55 34.61
N LEU A 515 -6.48 20.98 33.94
CA LEU A 515 -6.24 19.54 33.85
C LEU A 515 -5.07 19.18 34.76
N GLN A 516 -5.24 18.10 35.52
CA GLN A 516 -4.15 17.41 36.19
C GLN A 516 -3.91 16.08 35.44
N ILE A 517 -2.79 16.00 34.77
CA ILE A 517 -2.32 14.83 34.01
C ILE A 517 -1.08 14.30 34.72
N ASN A 518 -1.20 13.16 35.39
CA ASN A 518 -0.16 12.69 36.32
C ASN A 518 0.18 13.79 37.37
N ASP A 519 1.45 14.19 37.42
CA ASP A 519 1.93 15.26 38.35
C ASP A 519 1.91 16.66 37.70
N ARG A 520 1.46 16.80 36.47
CA ARG A 520 1.45 18.07 35.74
C ARG A 520 0.08 18.72 35.80
N HIS A 521 0.08 20.02 36.14
CA HIS A 521 -1.09 20.89 36.00
C HIS A 521 -0.94 21.71 34.72
N CYS A 522 -2.00 21.77 33.91
CA CYS A 522 -2.01 22.55 32.68
C CYS A 522 -3.40 23.14 32.42
N GLN A 523 -3.43 24.27 31.72
CA GLN A 523 -4.67 24.91 31.29
C GLN A 523 -5.01 24.48 29.89
N ALA A 524 -6.24 23.99 29.66
CA ALA A 524 -6.66 23.45 28.39
C ALA A 524 -8.04 23.98 27.97
N ALA A 525 -8.19 24.16 26.65
CA ALA A 525 -9.47 24.43 26.02
C ALA A 525 -9.51 23.74 24.66
N ALA A 526 -10.68 23.27 24.26
CA ALA A 526 -10.85 22.69 22.94
C ALA A 526 -12.17 23.13 22.31
N SER A 527 -12.17 23.26 21.00
CA SER A 527 -13.38 23.30 20.18
C SER A 527 -13.37 22.08 19.27
N VAL A 528 -14.43 21.28 19.32
CA VAL A 528 -14.55 20.05 18.53
C VAL A 528 -15.64 20.28 17.48
N ALA A 529 -15.26 20.08 16.21
CA ALA A 529 -16.21 20.14 15.10
C ALA A 529 -16.97 18.80 14.96
N ALA A 530 -18.10 18.82 14.28
CA ALA A 530 -18.95 17.64 14.08
C ALA A 530 -18.23 16.48 13.33
N ASP A 531 -17.18 16.79 12.57
CA ASP A 531 -16.37 15.83 11.84
C ASP A 531 -15.19 15.25 12.67
N GLY A 532 -15.17 15.52 13.98
CA GLY A 532 -14.15 15.04 14.91
C GLY A 532 -12.86 15.84 14.92
N VAL A 533 -12.75 16.93 14.16
CA VAL A 533 -11.58 17.81 14.22
C VAL A 533 -11.66 18.70 15.45
N ALA A 534 -10.66 18.59 16.30
CA ALA A 534 -10.50 19.44 17.48
C ALA A 534 -9.36 20.46 17.27
N THR A 535 -9.61 21.69 17.70
CA THR A 535 -8.57 22.67 17.95
C THR A 535 -8.34 22.71 19.45
N LEU A 536 -7.20 22.21 19.88
CA LEU A 536 -6.75 22.17 21.27
C LEU A 536 -5.87 23.38 21.58
N THR A 537 -6.08 24.02 22.70
CA THR A 537 -5.14 24.97 23.31
C THR A 537 -4.68 24.37 24.63
N LEU A 538 -3.40 24.11 24.77
CA LEU A 538 -2.78 23.58 26.00
C LEU A 538 -1.66 24.52 26.44
N ASP A 539 -1.77 25.12 27.64
CA ASP A 539 -0.83 26.12 28.15
C ASP A 539 -0.53 27.25 27.13
N GLY A 540 -1.54 27.68 26.37
CA GLY A 540 -1.42 28.72 25.36
C GLY A 540 -0.92 28.22 23.97
N ALA A 541 -0.37 27.02 23.89
CA ALA A 541 0.02 26.41 22.61
C ALA A 541 -1.22 25.81 21.89
N ARG A 542 -1.37 26.11 20.59
CA ARG A 542 -2.48 25.58 19.78
C ARG A 542 -2.02 24.41 18.93
N SER A 543 -2.79 23.34 18.97
CA SER A 543 -2.61 22.16 18.12
C SER A 543 -3.95 21.70 17.51
N ARG A 544 -3.88 20.85 16.50
CA ARG A 544 -5.05 20.17 15.91
C ARG A 544 -4.97 18.69 16.20
N ALA A 545 -6.10 18.12 16.61
CA ALA A 545 -6.28 16.68 16.78
C ALA A 545 -7.48 16.21 15.95
N ILE A 546 -7.48 14.92 15.57
CA ILE A 546 -8.68 14.25 15.06
C ILE A 546 -9.09 13.24 16.12
N LEU A 547 -10.34 13.28 16.50
CA LEU A 547 -10.94 12.46 17.54
C LEU A 547 -12.07 11.64 16.93
N LEU A 548 -11.88 10.33 16.88
CA LEU A 548 -12.84 9.39 16.29
C LEU A 548 -13.23 8.37 17.37
N GLU A 549 -14.51 8.29 17.68
CA GLU A 549 -15.02 7.38 18.71
C GLU A 549 -15.89 6.26 18.09
N HIS A 550 -15.70 5.05 18.59
CA HIS A 550 -16.57 3.92 18.31
C HIS A 550 -16.49 2.89 19.43
N ALA A 551 -17.65 2.40 19.89
CA ALA A 551 -17.77 1.35 20.91
C ALA A 551 -16.92 1.55 22.18
N GLY A 552 -16.83 2.80 22.69
CA GLY A 552 -16.10 3.13 23.90
C GLY A 552 -14.58 3.29 23.74
N ILE A 553 -14.08 3.15 22.52
CA ILE A 553 -12.68 3.42 22.19
C ILE A 553 -12.59 4.76 21.47
N LEU A 554 -11.70 5.62 21.93
CA LEU A 554 -11.41 6.91 21.33
C LEU A 554 -10.04 6.85 20.63
N ALA A 555 -10.01 7.00 19.31
CA ALA A 555 -8.78 7.18 18.56
C ALA A 555 -8.43 8.67 18.48
N VAL A 556 -7.23 9.02 18.92
CA VAL A 556 -6.68 10.38 18.90
C VAL A 556 -5.55 10.42 17.88
N PHE A 557 -5.64 11.32 16.90
CA PHE A 557 -4.60 11.52 15.89
C PHE A 557 -4.03 12.93 16.03
N ILE A 558 -2.72 13.03 16.19
CA ILE A 558 -1.98 14.29 16.26
C ILE A 558 -0.68 14.14 15.47
N GLY A 559 -0.44 15.02 14.48
CA GLY A 559 0.80 15.03 13.71
C GLY A 559 1.09 13.77 12.89
N GLY A 560 0.07 12.96 12.58
CA GLY A 560 0.19 11.68 11.88
C GLY A 560 0.40 10.46 12.78
N GLU A 561 0.68 10.65 14.07
CA GLU A 561 0.68 9.59 15.08
C GLU A 561 -0.75 9.34 15.60
N SER A 562 -0.99 8.16 16.16
CA SER A 562 -2.30 7.79 16.68
C SER A 562 -2.21 6.98 17.95
N TRP A 563 -3.19 7.21 18.85
CA TRP A 563 -3.37 6.49 20.11
C TRP A 563 -4.80 6.03 20.22
N TRP A 564 -4.98 4.82 20.75
CA TRP A 564 -6.28 4.16 20.90
C TRP A 564 -6.60 4.04 22.37
N LEU A 565 -7.45 4.93 22.87
CA LEU A 565 -7.75 5.10 24.28
C LEU A 565 -9.09 4.45 24.59
N GLU A 566 -9.07 3.33 25.29
CA GLU A 566 -10.29 2.71 25.81
C GLU A 566 -10.76 3.49 27.06
N ARG A 567 -11.99 3.99 27.03
CA ARG A 567 -12.57 4.68 28.18
C ARG A 567 -12.87 3.65 29.26
N VAL A 568 -12.25 3.80 30.44
CA VAL A 568 -12.47 2.91 31.58
C VAL A 568 -13.72 3.35 32.34
N ASP A 569 -14.69 2.45 32.47
CA ASP A 569 -15.82 2.63 33.39
C ASP A 569 -15.39 2.17 34.79
N PRO A 570 -15.25 3.08 35.78
CA PRO A 570 -14.83 2.70 37.11
C PRO A 570 -15.84 1.82 37.85
N LEU A 571 -17.07 1.70 37.33
CA LEU A 571 -18.13 0.87 37.90
C LEU A 571 -18.27 -0.49 37.21
N ALA A 572 -17.50 -0.71 36.10
CA ALA A 572 -17.51 -2.00 35.42
C ALA A 572 -16.88 -3.10 36.31
N PRO A 573 -17.43 -4.32 36.30
CA PRO A 573 -16.80 -5.41 37.02
C PRO A 573 -15.41 -5.68 36.40
N PRO A 574 -14.40 -6.10 37.22
CA PRO A 574 -13.07 -6.39 36.71
C PRO A 574 -13.17 -7.47 35.62
N ALA A 575 -12.55 -7.21 34.46
CA ALA A 575 -12.47 -8.19 33.38
C ALA A 575 -11.81 -9.48 33.92
N GLY A 576 -12.46 -10.62 33.75
CA GLY A 576 -11.90 -11.91 34.14
C GLY A 576 -10.56 -12.11 33.43
N ALA A 577 -9.54 -12.53 34.16
CA ALA A 577 -8.25 -12.85 33.57
C ALA A 577 -8.42 -14.02 32.58
N ASP A 578 -8.42 -13.75 31.30
CA ASP A 578 -8.36 -14.76 30.26
C ASP A 578 -6.98 -15.43 30.28
N ILE A 579 -6.92 -16.62 30.89
CA ILE A 579 -5.72 -17.45 30.95
C ILE A 579 -5.54 -18.13 29.59
N HIS A 580 -4.85 -17.49 28.66
CA HIS A 580 -4.47 -18.09 27.37
C HIS A 580 -3.00 -18.52 27.32
N ALA A 581 -2.47 -19.11 28.39
CA ALA A 581 -1.14 -19.73 28.39
C ALA A 581 -1.20 -21.06 27.61
N GLY A 582 -0.58 -21.09 26.41
CA GLY A 582 -0.38 -22.31 25.61
C GLY A 582 -1.23 -22.46 24.36
N ARG A 583 -2.12 -21.52 24.05
CA ARG A 583 -2.94 -21.53 22.82
C ARG A 583 -2.32 -20.65 21.75
N LEU A 584 -2.05 -21.24 20.59
CA LEU A 584 -1.52 -20.54 19.43
C LEU A 584 -2.67 -20.07 18.56
N SER A 585 -2.85 -18.76 18.45
CA SER A 585 -3.91 -18.15 17.66
C SER A 585 -3.39 -17.58 16.33
N ALA A 586 -4.28 -17.43 15.36
CA ALA A 586 -4.00 -16.78 14.10
C ALA A 586 -3.70 -15.29 14.35
N PRO A 587 -2.53 -14.78 13.92
CA PRO A 587 -2.18 -13.37 14.09
C PRO A 587 -2.92 -12.44 13.11
N MET A 588 -3.59 -13.02 12.13
CA MET A 588 -4.35 -12.34 11.08
C MET A 588 -5.32 -13.31 10.45
N PRO A 589 -6.43 -12.87 9.84
CA PRO A 589 -7.29 -13.75 9.07
C PRO A 589 -6.58 -14.17 7.78
N GLY A 590 -6.75 -15.44 7.40
CA GLY A 590 -6.08 -16.01 6.24
C GLY A 590 -6.54 -17.42 5.93
N ARG A 591 -5.88 -18.04 4.95
CA ARG A 591 -6.11 -19.46 4.60
C ARG A 591 -4.92 -20.29 5.04
N VAL A 592 -5.16 -21.44 5.66
CA VAL A 592 -4.11 -22.40 5.97
C VAL A 592 -3.59 -23.00 4.66
N VAL A 593 -2.31 -22.76 4.35
CA VAL A 593 -1.68 -23.31 3.14
C VAL A 593 -0.80 -24.52 3.43
N GLN A 594 -0.29 -24.63 4.65
CA GLN A 594 0.50 -25.77 5.06
C GLN A 594 0.34 -26.07 6.56
N LEU A 595 0.20 -27.34 6.88
CA LEU A 595 0.22 -27.86 8.24
C LEU A 595 1.47 -28.74 8.38
N LEU A 596 2.34 -28.40 9.33
CA LEU A 596 3.66 -29.03 9.49
C LEU A 596 3.73 -30.00 10.66
N VAL A 597 2.67 -30.07 11.46
CA VAL A 597 2.56 -30.92 12.66
C VAL A 597 1.18 -31.54 12.76
N ALA A 598 1.10 -32.67 13.48
CA ALA A 598 -0.14 -33.34 13.83
C ALA A 598 -0.33 -33.38 15.36
N ALA A 599 -1.55 -33.63 15.80
CA ALA A 599 -1.82 -33.88 17.24
C ALA A 599 -1.00 -35.07 17.74
N GLY A 600 -0.33 -34.90 18.88
CA GLY A 600 0.59 -35.87 19.47
C GLY A 600 2.07 -35.64 19.13
N ASP A 601 2.41 -34.74 18.17
CA ASP A 601 3.80 -34.45 17.83
C ASP A 601 4.50 -33.67 18.94
N ASN A 602 5.76 -33.99 19.21
CA ASN A 602 6.63 -33.19 20.06
C ASN A 602 7.34 -32.11 19.26
N VAL A 603 7.26 -30.87 19.71
CA VAL A 603 7.81 -29.70 19.03
C VAL A 603 8.81 -28.95 19.93
N LYS A 604 9.78 -28.30 19.32
CA LYS A 604 10.77 -27.45 19.98
C LYS A 604 10.43 -25.99 19.79
N GLN A 605 10.83 -25.16 20.73
CA GLN A 605 10.73 -23.70 20.61
C GLN A 605 11.31 -23.21 19.27
N GLY A 606 10.54 -22.38 18.56
CA GLY A 606 10.90 -21.87 17.24
C GLY A 606 10.63 -22.83 16.07
N GLN A 607 10.15 -24.06 16.32
CA GLN A 607 9.80 -24.99 15.24
C GLN A 607 8.55 -24.52 14.50
N PRO A 608 8.57 -24.44 13.15
CA PRO A 608 7.39 -24.13 12.34
C PRO A 608 6.27 -25.16 12.54
N LEU A 609 5.03 -24.69 12.74
CA LEU A 609 3.86 -25.54 13.01
C LEU A 609 2.81 -25.47 11.91
N ILE A 610 2.47 -24.27 11.47
CA ILE A 610 1.42 -24.02 10.49
C ILE A 610 1.77 -22.76 9.67
N VAL A 611 1.43 -22.76 8.38
CA VAL A 611 1.61 -21.63 7.50
C VAL A 611 0.24 -21.11 7.04
N ILE A 612 0.00 -19.82 7.23
CA ILE A 612 -1.21 -19.13 6.81
C ILE A 612 -0.84 -18.17 5.67
N GLU A 613 -1.62 -18.20 4.59
CA GLU A 613 -1.53 -17.21 3.52
C GLU A 613 -2.65 -16.16 3.69
N ALA A 614 -2.26 -14.89 3.67
CA ALA A 614 -3.19 -13.77 3.58
C ALA A 614 -2.62 -12.68 2.69
N MET A 615 -3.44 -12.08 1.84
CA MET A 615 -3.07 -10.91 1.01
C MET A 615 -1.73 -11.06 0.28
N LYS A 616 -1.49 -12.25 -0.31
CA LYS A 616 -0.25 -12.62 -1.04
C LYS A 616 1.00 -12.78 -0.17
N MET A 617 0.86 -12.84 1.15
CA MET A 617 1.94 -13.11 2.09
C MET A 617 1.70 -14.43 2.82
N GLU A 618 2.77 -15.21 2.98
CA GLU A 618 2.76 -16.40 3.82
C GLU A 618 3.33 -16.07 5.19
N HIS A 619 2.61 -16.43 6.24
CA HIS A 619 3.04 -16.28 7.62
C HIS A 619 3.16 -17.64 8.29
N THR A 620 4.37 -17.94 8.76
CA THR A 620 4.66 -19.18 9.48
C THR A 620 4.52 -18.94 10.99
N ILE A 621 3.69 -19.74 11.64
CA ILE A 621 3.53 -19.74 13.08
C ILE A 621 4.39 -20.84 13.66
N ALA A 622 5.24 -20.48 14.62
CA ALA A 622 6.20 -21.36 15.26
C ALA A 622 5.84 -21.61 16.73
N ALA A 623 6.35 -22.71 17.27
CA ALA A 623 6.16 -23.07 18.66
C ALA A 623 6.80 -22.01 19.59
N PRO A 624 6.07 -21.46 20.57
CA PRO A 624 6.62 -20.48 21.52
C PRO A 624 7.49 -21.13 22.62
N ARG A 625 7.34 -22.44 22.82
CA ARG A 625 8.07 -23.27 23.80
C ARG A 625 8.15 -24.71 23.33
N ASP A 626 8.97 -25.51 23.99
CA ASP A 626 8.96 -26.95 23.83
C ASP A 626 7.64 -27.52 24.38
N GLY A 627 7.10 -28.58 23.76
CA GLY A 627 5.87 -29.24 24.23
C GLY A 627 5.30 -30.24 23.23
N ALA A 628 4.23 -30.90 23.61
CA ALA A 628 3.45 -31.78 22.72
C ALA A 628 2.27 -31.00 22.13
N VAL A 629 1.97 -31.24 20.86
CA VAL A 629 0.76 -30.72 20.20
C VAL A 629 -0.46 -31.46 20.73
N GLU A 630 -1.34 -30.77 21.42
CA GLU A 630 -2.57 -31.35 21.96
C GLU A 630 -3.65 -31.43 20.90
N THR A 631 -3.93 -30.33 20.24
CA THR A 631 -4.94 -30.23 19.19
C THR A 631 -4.51 -29.35 18.02
N VAL A 632 -4.96 -29.74 16.83
CA VAL A 632 -4.90 -28.93 15.62
C VAL A 632 -6.34 -28.68 15.17
N ARG A 633 -6.74 -27.40 15.06
CA ARG A 633 -8.14 -26.98 14.84
C ARG A 633 -8.55 -26.85 13.38
N TYR A 634 -7.60 -26.62 12.49
CA TYR A 634 -7.83 -26.29 11.09
C TYR A 634 -7.03 -27.20 10.16
N ALA A 635 -7.59 -27.50 9.00
CA ALA A 635 -6.95 -28.25 7.93
C ALA A 635 -6.40 -27.31 6.84
N VAL A 636 -5.53 -27.86 5.97
CA VAL A 636 -5.05 -27.14 4.78
C VAL A 636 -6.24 -26.78 3.87
N GLY A 637 -6.36 -25.51 3.52
CA GLY A 637 -7.45 -24.95 2.74
C GLY A 637 -8.50 -24.19 3.55
N ASP A 638 -8.55 -24.38 4.88
CA ASP A 638 -9.51 -23.69 5.74
C ASP A 638 -9.20 -22.20 5.87
N LEU A 639 -10.25 -21.39 6.02
CA LEU A 639 -10.17 -19.98 6.36
C LEU A 639 -10.16 -19.83 7.88
N VAL A 640 -9.27 -19.00 8.40
CA VAL A 640 -9.13 -18.66 9.81
C VAL A 640 -9.33 -17.17 10.03
N GLU A 641 -9.96 -16.80 11.12
CA GLU A 641 -10.10 -15.41 11.56
C GLU A 641 -8.95 -15.02 12.49
N GLU A 642 -8.66 -13.72 12.61
CA GLU A 642 -7.69 -13.22 13.58
C GLU A 642 -8.11 -13.63 15.00
N GLY A 643 -7.15 -14.10 15.80
CA GLY A 643 -7.40 -14.59 17.15
C GLY A 643 -7.96 -16.02 17.21
N ALA A 644 -8.33 -16.65 16.08
CA ALA A 644 -8.79 -18.04 16.06
C ALA A 644 -7.70 -18.98 16.59
N GLU A 645 -8.04 -19.85 17.51
CA GLU A 645 -7.13 -20.86 18.08
C GLU A 645 -6.78 -21.89 17.00
N LEU A 646 -5.53 -21.96 16.60
CA LEU A 646 -5.04 -22.86 15.54
C LEU A 646 -4.53 -24.19 16.10
N ILE A 647 -3.68 -24.08 17.10
CA ILE A 647 -2.99 -25.21 17.73
C ILE A 647 -2.95 -24.98 19.24
N ALA A 648 -3.26 -26.00 20.02
CA ALA A 648 -3.00 -26.02 21.44
C ALA A 648 -1.77 -26.89 21.73
N LEU A 649 -0.86 -26.38 22.58
CA LEU A 649 0.22 -27.19 23.15
C LEU A 649 -0.19 -27.66 24.55
N ALA A 650 0.10 -28.91 24.86
CA ALA A 650 -0.15 -29.46 26.18
C ALA A 650 0.49 -28.60 27.28
N GLU A 651 -0.19 -28.49 28.42
CA GLU A 651 0.36 -27.76 29.57
C GLU A 651 1.71 -28.36 29.96
N ALA A 652 2.67 -27.51 30.28
CA ALA A 652 3.94 -27.97 30.84
C ALA A 652 3.64 -28.55 32.22
N GLY A 653 3.74 -29.87 32.37
CA GLY A 653 3.54 -30.60 33.64
C GLY A 653 4.62 -30.25 34.67
#